data_f2d939124bc8355aded1999262bdc922
#
_entry.id   f2d939124bc8355aded1999262bdc922
#
_cell.length_a   1.000
_cell.length_b   1.000
_cell.length_c   1.000
_cell.angle_alpha   90.00
_cell.angle_beta   90.00
_cell.angle_gamma   90.00
#
_symmetry.space_group_name_H-M   'P 1'
#
loop_
_entity.id
_entity.type
_entity.pdbx_description
1 polymer ?
#
loop_
_entity_poly.entity_id
_entity_poly.type
_entity_poly.pdbx_seq_one_letter_code
_entity_poly.pdbx_strand_id
1 'polypeptide(L)'
;MARKTPIERYRNIGICAHVDAGKTTTTERILFYTGLSHKIGEVHDGAATMDWMEQEQERGITITSAATTTFWRGMDKQFDEHRINIIDTPGHVDFTIEVERSLRVLDGAVVVFCGASGVEPQSETVWRQADRYEVPRIVFINKMDRTGADFFRVIEQIKHRLGATPVPLQLNIGTEDEFKGVIDLIKMKAINWSDVDQGTSFTYEDIPADMQELADEWRMNLVESAAEANDELMDKYLEEGELTEAEIKAGLRQRTLNNEIVLATCGSAFKNKGVQAVLDAVVDYLPSPTEVKAITGEDEHGNPVERHSSDDEPFSALAFKIATDPFVGTLTFMRVYSGVVNTGDTVFNTVKEKRERLGRIVQMHANKREEIKEIRAGDIAAAIGLKFATTGDTLCDQNHKVILERMDFPEPVIQIVVEPRSVADQDKMTIALDKLAAEDPSFRVETDAESGQILISGMGELHLDIIVDRMKREFNVNCNVGKPQVAYRETIRGKTKVEGKFIRQAGETGGRGQYGHVWLNLEPSEPGEGFVFVDEIVGGSVPKEYISAVAIGIEEQMKSGVLAGYPMIDVKATLVDGSYHDTDSSEIAFKIAGSMALRQGALDATPILLEPMMKVEITTPEDWMGDVIGDLNRRRGMIDGMEDGNAGIKIIRAQVPLSAMFGYATDLRSATQGRASYSMEFSEYAEMPKNVTDKIIAERI
;
A
#
# COMPACT_ATOMS: atom_id res chain seq x y z
N MET A 1 -27.27 21.79 -4.50
CA MET A 1 -28.39 21.22 -3.67
C MET A 1 -27.86 20.92 -2.28
N ALA A 2 -28.74 20.82 -1.25
CA ALA A 2 -28.27 20.39 0.07
C ALA A 2 -27.79 18.92 0.01
N ARG A 3 -26.79 18.56 0.81
CA ARG A 3 -26.35 17.16 0.95
C ARG A 3 -27.51 16.28 1.40
N LYS A 4 -27.60 15.05 0.87
CA LYS A 4 -28.59 14.07 1.36
C LYS A 4 -28.19 13.56 2.76
N THR A 5 -26.91 13.28 2.98
CA THR A 5 -26.33 12.85 4.26
C THR A 5 -25.35 13.93 4.70
N PRO A 6 -25.45 14.48 5.93
CA PRO A 6 -24.46 15.41 6.47
C PRO A 6 -23.06 14.79 6.48
N ILE A 7 -22.00 15.59 6.28
CA ILE A 7 -20.62 15.09 6.18
C ILE A 7 -20.13 14.43 7.47
N GLU A 8 -20.65 14.86 8.61
CA GLU A 8 -20.37 14.30 9.93
C GLU A 8 -20.81 12.84 10.08
N ARG A 9 -21.76 12.43 9.20
CA ARG A 9 -22.29 11.06 9.12
C ARG A 9 -21.63 10.22 8.03
N TYR A 10 -20.53 10.71 7.45
CA TYR A 10 -19.71 9.91 6.53
C TYR A 10 -18.68 9.10 7.31
N ARG A 11 -18.37 7.91 6.82
CA ARG A 11 -17.24 7.08 7.24
C ARG A 11 -16.55 6.55 6.00
N ASN A 12 -15.34 6.97 5.76
CA ASN A 12 -14.50 6.47 4.68
C ASN A 12 -13.51 5.48 5.27
N ILE A 13 -13.81 4.20 5.16
CA ILE A 13 -13.07 3.15 5.84
C ILE A 13 -12.42 2.18 4.87
N GLY A 14 -11.25 1.68 5.25
CA GLY A 14 -10.60 0.53 4.62
C GLY A 14 -10.80 -0.73 5.43
N ILE A 15 -10.97 -1.85 4.74
CA ILE A 15 -10.90 -3.16 5.37
C ILE A 15 -9.57 -3.76 4.99
N CYS A 16 -8.67 -3.88 5.97
CA CYS A 16 -7.31 -4.35 5.83
C CYS A 16 -7.15 -5.70 6.56
N ALA A 17 -6.38 -6.61 5.98
CA ALA A 17 -6.12 -7.91 6.58
C ALA A 17 -4.93 -8.60 5.91
N HIS A 18 -4.29 -9.53 6.62
CA HIS A 18 -3.43 -10.50 5.96
C HIS A 18 -4.25 -11.50 5.12
N VAL A 19 -3.59 -12.21 4.24
CA VAL A 19 -4.21 -13.27 3.42
C VAL A 19 -4.89 -14.30 4.34
N ASP A 20 -6.07 -14.75 3.95
CA ASP A 20 -6.87 -15.72 4.71
C ASP A 20 -7.37 -15.27 6.09
N ALA A 21 -7.27 -14.00 6.49
CA ALA A 21 -7.92 -13.52 7.73
C ALA A 21 -9.45 -13.47 7.62
N GLY A 22 -9.99 -13.55 6.42
CA GLY A 22 -11.43 -13.48 6.13
C GLY A 22 -11.93 -12.07 5.80
N LYS A 23 -11.06 -11.25 5.20
CA LYS A 23 -11.37 -9.90 4.74
C LYS A 23 -12.58 -9.88 3.81
N THR A 24 -12.51 -10.57 2.67
CA THR A 24 -13.60 -10.62 1.67
C THR A 24 -14.90 -11.14 2.27
N THR A 25 -14.82 -12.19 3.11
CA THR A 25 -16.00 -12.70 3.83
C THR A 25 -16.62 -11.63 4.72
N THR A 26 -15.81 -10.88 5.45
CA THR A 26 -16.28 -9.78 6.30
C THR A 26 -16.95 -8.67 5.47
N THR A 27 -16.33 -8.27 4.36
CA THR A 27 -16.88 -7.27 3.44
C THR A 27 -18.21 -7.73 2.84
N GLU A 28 -18.31 -8.97 2.37
CA GLU A 28 -19.57 -9.54 1.84
C GLU A 28 -20.69 -9.55 2.89
N ARG A 29 -20.37 -9.84 4.15
CA ARG A 29 -21.36 -9.76 5.26
C ARG A 29 -21.81 -8.32 5.52
N ILE A 30 -20.88 -7.35 5.45
CA ILE A 30 -21.25 -5.93 5.53
C ILE A 30 -22.22 -5.55 4.42
N LEU A 31 -21.94 -5.94 3.17
CA LEU A 31 -22.82 -5.65 2.04
C LEU A 31 -24.20 -6.28 2.21
N PHE A 32 -24.27 -7.47 2.75
CA PHE A 32 -25.53 -8.15 3.04
C PHE A 32 -26.34 -7.44 4.13
N TYR A 33 -25.75 -7.15 5.30
CA TYR A 33 -26.47 -6.52 6.41
C TYR A 33 -26.88 -5.07 6.13
N THR A 34 -26.18 -4.39 5.25
CA THR A 34 -26.54 -3.04 4.80
C THR A 34 -27.55 -3.03 3.64
N GLY A 35 -27.97 -4.21 3.17
CA GLY A 35 -29.00 -4.36 2.14
C GLY A 35 -28.54 -4.10 0.70
N LEU A 36 -27.23 -3.95 0.47
CA LEU A 36 -26.66 -3.78 -0.87
C LEU A 36 -26.67 -5.10 -1.66
N SER A 37 -26.44 -6.20 -0.99
CA SER A 37 -26.56 -7.55 -1.55
C SER A 37 -27.77 -8.28 -0.96
N HIS A 38 -28.54 -8.96 -1.81
CA HIS A 38 -29.67 -9.79 -1.37
C HIS A 38 -29.26 -11.24 -1.06
N LYS A 39 -28.03 -11.62 -1.39
CA LYS A 39 -27.46 -12.93 -1.12
C LYS A 39 -26.07 -12.74 -0.55
N ILE A 40 -25.70 -13.62 0.37
CA ILE A 40 -24.35 -13.70 0.87
C ILE A 40 -23.47 -14.31 -0.23
N GLY A 41 -22.47 -13.57 -0.70
CA GLY A 41 -21.42 -14.08 -1.59
C GLY A 41 -20.45 -14.97 -0.79
N GLU A 42 -20.28 -16.22 -1.20
CA GLU A 42 -19.29 -17.11 -0.62
C GLU A 42 -18.02 -17.08 -1.48
N VAL A 43 -16.87 -16.82 -0.83
CA VAL A 43 -15.56 -16.71 -1.51
C VAL A 43 -15.18 -18.04 -2.17
N HIS A 44 -15.47 -19.16 -1.50
CA HIS A 44 -15.15 -20.50 -2.01
C HIS A 44 -15.97 -20.90 -3.25
N ASP A 45 -17.13 -20.29 -3.44
CA ASP A 45 -17.99 -20.54 -4.60
C ASP A 45 -17.72 -19.55 -5.75
N GLY A 46 -16.73 -18.64 -5.62
CA GLY A 46 -16.46 -17.60 -6.59
C GLY A 46 -17.59 -16.58 -6.75
N ALA A 47 -18.44 -16.43 -5.72
CA ALA A 47 -19.65 -15.60 -5.76
C ALA A 47 -19.48 -14.26 -5.02
N ALA A 48 -18.27 -13.92 -4.59
CA ALA A 48 -17.99 -12.67 -3.89
C ALA A 48 -18.16 -11.47 -4.81
N THR A 49 -18.91 -10.47 -4.34
CA THR A 49 -19.31 -9.30 -5.14
C THR A 49 -18.16 -8.29 -5.29
N MET A 50 -17.27 -8.23 -4.29
CA MET A 50 -16.12 -7.30 -4.27
C MET A 50 -14.91 -7.85 -5.03
N ASP A 51 -14.72 -9.15 -5.08
CA ASP A 51 -13.71 -9.83 -5.90
C ASP A 51 -14.30 -10.03 -7.31
N TRP A 52 -14.26 -8.99 -8.13
CA TRP A 52 -14.93 -8.97 -9.44
C TRP A 52 -14.07 -9.55 -10.57
N MET A 53 -12.76 -9.69 -10.38
CA MET A 53 -11.87 -10.31 -11.35
C MET A 53 -11.96 -11.83 -11.26
N GLU A 54 -11.98 -12.52 -12.41
CA GLU A 54 -11.94 -14.00 -12.44
C GLU A 54 -10.74 -14.55 -11.67
N GLN A 55 -9.60 -13.89 -11.73
CA GLN A 55 -8.38 -14.27 -11.02
C GLN A 55 -8.53 -14.16 -9.50
N GLU A 56 -9.22 -13.15 -9.00
CA GLU A 56 -9.53 -13.01 -7.57
C GLU A 56 -10.40 -14.16 -7.10
N GLN A 57 -11.42 -14.50 -7.88
CA GLN A 57 -12.34 -15.60 -7.60
C GLN A 57 -11.66 -16.98 -7.67
N GLU A 58 -10.84 -17.22 -8.70
CA GLU A 58 -10.10 -18.49 -8.86
C GLU A 58 -9.04 -18.70 -7.77
N ARG A 59 -8.36 -17.64 -7.35
CA ARG A 59 -7.26 -17.69 -6.38
C ARG A 59 -7.73 -17.48 -4.93
N GLY A 60 -8.94 -16.96 -4.73
CA GLY A 60 -9.48 -16.62 -3.42
C GLY A 60 -8.76 -15.48 -2.71
N ILE A 61 -8.11 -14.58 -3.46
CA ILE A 61 -7.38 -13.42 -2.94
C ILE A 61 -7.86 -12.13 -3.62
N THR A 62 -7.93 -11.04 -2.87
CA THR A 62 -8.15 -9.71 -3.44
C THR A 62 -6.85 -9.19 -4.04
N ILE A 63 -6.89 -8.81 -5.31
CA ILE A 63 -5.74 -8.32 -6.09
C ILE A 63 -5.83 -6.79 -6.20
N THR A 64 -7.01 -6.27 -6.54
CA THR A 64 -7.24 -4.85 -6.71
C THR A 64 -8.19 -4.31 -5.66
N SER A 65 -7.93 -3.10 -5.16
CA SER A 65 -8.87 -2.44 -4.24
C SER A 65 -10.19 -2.14 -4.93
N ALA A 66 -11.30 -2.46 -4.27
CA ALA A 66 -12.64 -2.14 -4.72
C ALA A 66 -13.29 -1.13 -3.77
N ALA A 67 -13.97 -0.12 -4.33
CA ALA A 67 -14.66 0.88 -3.56
C ALA A 67 -16.17 0.70 -3.68
N THR A 68 -16.88 0.75 -2.56
CA THR A 68 -18.35 0.68 -2.53
C THR A 68 -18.92 1.64 -1.49
N THR A 69 -20.14 2.08 -1.72
CA THR A 69 -20.88 2.94 -0.78
C THR A 69 -22.07 2.20 -0.23
N THR A 70 -22.25 2.24 1.08
CA THR A 70 -23.38 1.64 1.77
C THR A 70 -23.92 2.55 2.86
N PHE A 71 -25.04 2.17 3.49
CA PHE A 71 -25.71 2.95 4.51
C PHE A 71 -25.99 2.09 5.74
N TRP A 72 -25.80 2.66 6.92
CA TRP A 72 -26.02 1.97 8.18
C TRP A 72 -26.75 2.83 9.20
N ARG A 73 -27.63 2.21 10.00
CA ARG A 73 -28.43 2.87 11.04
C ARG A 73 -28.24 2.23 12.43
N GLY A 74 -27.34 1.26 12.54
CA GLY A 74 -27.11 0.49 13.77
C GLY A 74 -27.90 -0.81 13.83
N MET A 75 -27.43 -1.74 14.65
CA MET A 75 -28.09 -3.03 14.93
C MET A 75 -29.50 -2.81 15.47
N ASP A 76 -29.66 -1.90 16.41
CA ASP A 76 -30.93 -1.52 17.05
C ASP A 76 -31.60 -0.32 16.37
N LYS A 77 -31.11 0.11 15.19
CA LYS A 77 -31.52 1.34 14.50
C LYS A 77 -31.35 2.60 15.36
N GLN A 78 -30.38 2.59 16.23
CA GLN A 78 -30.08 3.66 17.19
C GLN A 78 -29.40 4.88 16.57
N PHE A 79 -28.87 4.74 15.35
CA PHE A 79 -28.24 5.86 14.63
C PHE A 79 -29.16 6.45 13.58
N ASP A 80 -29.01 7.73 13.33
CA ASP A 80 -29.38 8.29 12.05
C ASP A 80 -28.58 7.63 10.92
N GLU A 81 -29.09 7.69 9.69
CA GLU A 81 -28.42 7.06 8.56
C GLU A 81 -27.02 7.61 8.32
N HIS A 82 -26.02 6.74 8.47
CA HIS A 82 -24.63 7.01 8.14
C HIS A 82 -24.31 6.46 6.75
N ARG A 83 -23.54 7.23 6.00
CA ARG A 83 -22.98 6.80 4.72
C ARG A 83 -21.59 6.24 4.96
N ILE A 84 -21.40 4.97 4.63
CA ILE A 84 -20.13 4.28 4.79
C ILE A 84 -19.56 3.99 3.40
N ASN A 85 -18.43 4.60 3.06
CA ASN A 85 -17.66 4.28 1.88
C ASN A 85 -16.59 3.28 2.30
N ILE A 86 -16.59 2.12 1.69
CA ILE A 86 -15.69 1.01 2.01
C ILE A 86 -14.71 0.85 0.86
N ILE A 87 -13.42 0.82 1.17
CA ILE A 87 -12.37 0.40 0.25
C ILE A 87 -11.85 -0.94 0.74
N ASP A 88 -12.10 -1.99 -0.03
CA ASP A 88 -11.55 -3.31 0.21
C ASP A 88 -10.12 -3.37 -0.32
N THR A 89 -9.13 -3.62 0.56
CA THR A 89 -7.71 -3.57 0.21
C THR A 89 -7.15 -4.97 -0.01
N PRO A 90 -6.18 -5.18 -0.92
CA PRO A 90 -5.47 -6.45 -1.02
C PRO A 90 -4.76 -6.81 0.29
N GLY A 91 -4.59 -8.11 0.53
CA GLY A 91 -3.86 -8.61 1.69
C GLY A 91 -2.47 -9.15 1.37
N HIS A 92 -2.10 -9.27 0.09
CA HIS A 92 -0.84 -9.86 -0.34
C HIS A 92 0.27 -8.80 -0.51
N VAL A 93 1.49 -9.15 -0.11
CA VAL A 93 2.64 -8.23 -0.14
C VAL A 93 3.02 -7.73 -1.53
N ASP A 94 2.78 -8.50 -2.57
CA ASP A 94 3.03 -8.08 -3.97
C ASP A 94 2.13 -6.89 -4.38
N PHE A 95 1.05 -6.64 -3.64
CA PHE A 95 0.10 -5.55 -3.85
C PHE A 95 0.14 -4.48 -2.76
N THR A 96 1.27 -4.34 -2.08
CA THR A 96 1.48 -3.35 -1.02
C THR A 96 1.11 -1.93 -1.45
N ILE A 97 1.34 -1.59 -2.72
CA ILE A 97 1.00 -0.29 -3.30
C ILE A 97 -0.52 -0.03 -3.33
N GLU A 98 -1.33 -1.07 -3.57
CA GLU A 98 -2.80 -0.93 -3.52
C GLU A 98 -3.27 -0.63 -2.09
N VAL A 99 -2.62 -1.24 -1.09
CA VAL A 99 -2.88 -0.97 0.33
C VAL A 99 -2.50 0.47 0.66
N GLU A 100 -1.32 0.91 0.26
CA GLU A 100 -0.82 2.26 0.53
C GLU A 100 -1.69 3.35 -0.12
N ARG A 101 -2.06 3.16 -1.39
CA ARG A 101 -3.02 4.05 -2.08
C ARG A 101 -4.35 4.16 -1.34
N SER A 102 -4.85 3.03 -0.86
CA SER A 102 -6.12 2.98 -0.13
C SER A 102 -6.00 3.69 1.21
N LEU A 103 -4.98 3.38 2.01
CA LEU A 103 -4.76 4.01 3.32
C LEU A 103 -4.61 5.53 3.23
N ARG A 104 -4.01 6.04 2.15
CA ARG A 104 -3.83 7.48 1.93
C ARG A 104 -5.13 8.27 1.81
N VAL A 105 -6.20 7.63 1.36
CA VAL A 105 -7.49 8.27 1.09
C VAL A 105 -8.58 7.92 2.11
N LEU A 106 -8.25 7.07 3.09
CA LEU A 106 -9.16 6.66 4.15
C LEU A 106 -9.11 7.62 5.34
N ASP A 107 -10.25 7.73 6.02
CA ASP A 107 -10.34 8.44 7.29
C ASP A 107 -10.19 7.50 8.49
N GLY A 108 -10.48 6.21 8.29
CA GLY A 108 -10.31 5.17 9.30
C GLY A 108 -10.16 3.78 8.69
N ALA A 109 -9.79 2.79 9.49
CA ALA A 109 -9.62 1.42 9.03
C ALA A 109 -10.21 0.38 10.00
N VAL A 110 -10.66 -0.73 9.42
CA VAL A 110 -10.98 -1.96 10.15
C VAL A 110 -9.90 -2.98 9.80
N VAL A 111 -9.10 -3.37 10.78
CA VAL A 111 -8.05 -4.36 10.60
C VAL A 111 -8.56 -5.71 11.08
N VAL A 112 -8.63 -6.67 10.16
CA VAL A 112 -9.15 -8.01 10.44
C VAL A 112 -7.98 -8.96 10.72
N PHE A 113 -7.99 -9.56 11.90
CA PHE A 113 -7.06 -10.62 12.31
C PHE A 113 -7.75 -11.96 12.36
N CYS A 114 -7.01 -13.03 12.13
CA CYS A 114 -7.51 -14.39 12.34
C CYS A 114 -7.32 -14.79 13.80
N GLY A 115 -8.38 -15.24 14.47
CA GLY A 115 -8.32 -15.72 15.86
C GLY A 115 -7.37 -16.91 16.05
N ALA A 116 -7.20 -17.73 15.01
CA ALA A 116 -6.31 -18.89 15.06
C ALA A 116 -4.84 -18.57 14.74
N SER A 117 -4.54 -17.78 13.69
CA SER A 117 -3.16 -17.42 13.33
C SER A 117 -2.65 -16.16 14.05
N GLY A 118 -3.54 -15.23 14.38
CA GLY A 118 -3.17 -14.00 15.09
C GLY A 118 -2.52 -12.96 14.19
N VAL A 119 -1.48 -12.28 14.70
CA VAL A 119 -0.72 -11.26 13.97
C VAL A 119 0.32 -11.95 13.09
N GLU A 120 0.22 -11.73 11.79
CA GLU A 120 1.17 -12.21 10.77
C GLU A 120 2.03 -11.05 10.23
N PRO A 121 3.16 -11.30 9.53
CA PRO A 121 4.05 -10.24 9.01
C PRO A 121 3.34 -9.29 8.06
N GLN A 122 2.44 -9.80 7.24
CA GLN A 122 1.62 -8.95 6.37
C GLN A 122 0.76 -7.99 7.18
N SER A 123 0.26 -8.43 8.35
CA SER A 123 -0.45 -7.55 9.28
C SER A 123 0.45 -6.45 9.82
N GLU A 124 1.71 -6.76 10.14
CA GLU A 124 2.69 -5.77 10.61
C GLU A 124 2.98 -4.71 9.54
N THR A 125 3.10 -5.12 8.29
CA THR A 125 3.36 -4.20 7.17
C THR A 125 2.19 -3.24 6.96
N VAL A 126 0.97 -3.76 6.89
CA VAL A 126 -0.24 -2.94 6.76
C VAL A 126 -0.39 -2.00 7.97
N TRP A 127 -0.07 -2.50 9.17
CA TRP A 127 -0.13 -1.71 10.39
C TRP A 127 0.84 -0.53 10.36
N ARG A 128 2.11 -0.76 9.99
CA ARG A 128 3.12 0.30 9.85
C ARG A 128 2.72 1.35 8.80
N GLN A 129 2.11 0.92 7.69
CA GLN A 129 1.58 1.85 6.70
C GLN A 129 0.43 2.70 7.27
N ALA A 130 -0.48 2.08 8.04
CA ALA A 130 -1.54 2.82 8.69
C ALA A 130 -1.01 3.81 9.76
N ASP A 131 0.09 3.47 10.46
CA ASP A 131 0.78 4.38 11.38
C ASP A 131 1.41 5.56 10.63
N ARG A 132 2.05 5.31 9.49
CA ARG A 132 2.65 6.36 8.64
C ARG A 132 1.63 7.43 8.22
N TYR A 133 0.41 7.01 7.91
CA TYR A 133 -0.68 7.92 7.52
C TYR A 133 -1.57 8.35 8.69
N GLU A 134 -1.20 8.02 9.92
CA GLU A 134 -1.95 8.34 11.15
C GLU A 134 -3.43 7.93 11.07
N VAL A 135 -3.75 6.82 10.40
CA VAL A 135 -5.13 6.35 10.20
C VAL A 135 -5.67 5.73 11.48
N PRO A 136 -6.72 6.31 12.10
CA PRO A 136 -7.42 5.69 13.23
C PRO A 136 -8.02 4.35 12.84
N ARG A 137 -7.94 3.36 13.73
CA ARG A 137 -8.36 1.99 13.39
C ARG A 137 -9.04 1.27 14.51
N ILE A 138 -9.90 0.33 14.15
CA ILE A 138 -10.47 -0.68 15.02
C ILE A 138 -10.04 -2.07 14.55
N VAL A 139 -10.02 -3.02 15.43
CA VAL A 139 -9.64 -4.41 15.17
C VAL A 139 -10.86 -5.30 15.21
N PHE A 140 -10.94 -6.21 14.24
CA PHE A 140 -11.90 -7.31 14.24
C PHE A 140 -11.17 -8.64 14.27
N ILE A 141 -11.22 -9.36 15.39
CA ILE A 141 -10.66 -10.70 15.53
C ILE A 141 -11.69 -11.70 15.01
N ASN A 142 -11.48 -12.13 13.78
CA ASN A 142 -12.37 -12.98 13.00
C ASN A 142 -12.00 -14.46 13.14
N LYS A 143 -12.85 -15.33 12.66
CA LYS A 143 -12.67 -16.80 12.67
C LYS A 143 -12.55 -17.37 14.07
N MET A 144 -13.33 -16.84 15.01
CA MET A 144 -13.39 -17.38 16.38
C MET A 144 -13.99 -18.78 16.45
N ASP A 145 -14.61 -19.23 15.37
CA ASP A 145 -15.12 -20.60 15.15
C ASP A 145 -14.06 -21.59 14.68
N ARG A 146 -12.83 -21.17 14.42
CA ARG A 146 -11.77 -22.03 13.89
C ARG A 146 -10.97 -22.69 15.01
N THR A 147 -10.53 -23.93 14.78
CA THR A 147 -9.67 -24.65 15.73
C THR A 147 -8.39 -23.87 16.03
N GLY A 148 -8.08 -23.69 17.31
CA GLY A 148 -6.95 -22.92 17.81
C GLY A 148 -7.22 -21.41 17.90
N ALA A 149 -8.47 -20.95 17.77
CA ALA A 149 -8.84 -19.55 17.96
C ALA A 149 -8.73 -19.16 19.43
N ASP A 150 -8.02 -18.06 19.68
CA ASP A 150 -7.79 -17.51 21.01
C ASP A 150 -7.76 -15.98 20.94
N PHE A 151 -8.79 -15.35 21.49
CA PHE A 151 -8.96 -13.90 21.48
C PHE A 151 -7.86 -13.18 22.27
N PHE A 152 -7.57 -13.63 23.49
CA PHE A 152 -6.63 -12.95 24.37
C PHE A 152 -5.19 -13.05 23.86
N ARG A 153 -4.83 -14.18 23.27
CA ARG A 153 -3.54 -14.34 22.61
C ARG A 153 -3.35 -13.32 21.47
N VAL A 154 -4.39 -13.10 20.65
CA VAL A 154 -4.30 -12.11 19.56
C VAL A 154 -4.19 -10.69 20.13
N ILE A 155 -4.92 -10.36 21.20
CA ILE A 155 -4.79 -9.08 21.91
C ILE A 155 -3.35 -8.86 22.41
N GLU A 156 -2.73 -9.86 23.04
CA GLU A 156 -1.34 -9.78 23.49
C GLU A 156 -0.34 -9.64 22.30
N GLN A 157 -0.59 -10.34 21.20
CA GLN A 157 0.24 -10.17 20.00
C GLN A 157 0.13 -8.77 19.41
N ILE A 158 -1.07 -8.16 19.37
CA ILE A 158 -1.25 -6.78 18.93
C ILE A 158 -0.41 -5.84 19.80
N LYS A 159 -0.43 -6.04 21.11
CA LYS A 159 0.34 -5.25 22.06
C LYS A 159 1.86 -5.40 21.85
N HIS A 160 2.35 -6.62 21.75
CA HIS A 160 3.80 -6.87 21.73
C HIS A 160 4.42 -6.75 20.33
N ARG A 161 3.73 -7.20 19.29
CA ARG A 161 4.29 -7.20 17.92
C ARG A 161 4.02 -5.89 17.17
N LEU A 162 2.86 -5.26 17.42
CA LEU A 162 2.48 -4.02 16.74
C LEU A 162 2.74 -2.77 17.62
N GLY A 163 3.10 -2.94 18.89
CA GLY A 163 3.34 -1.82 19.81
C GLY A 163 2.11 -0.98 20.10
N ALA A 164 0.91 -1.52 19.85
CA ALA A 164 -0.35 -0.83 20.05
C ALA A 164 -0.92 -1.06 21.46
N THR A 165 -1.89 -0.24 21.86
CA THR A 165 -2.66 -0.41 23.10
C THR A 165 -4.06 -0.91 22.75
N PRO A 166 -4.28 -2.24 22.65
CA PRO A 166 -5.60 -2.77 22.34
C PRO A 166 -6.53 -2.70 23.56
N VAL A 167 -7.74 -2.23 23.30
CA VAL A 167 -8.82 -2.16 24.31
C VAL A 167 -10.02 -2.97 23.80
N PRO A 168 -10.30 -4.14 24.38
CA PRO A 168 -11.45 -4.94 24.02
C PRO A 168 -12.78 -4.21 24.31
N LEU A 169 -13.62 -4.11 23.28
CA LEU A 169 -15.03 -3.71 23.42
C LEU A 169 -15.91 -4.90 23.75
N GLN A 170 -15.44 -6.09 23.42
CA GLN A 170 -16.20 -7.33 23.48
C GLN A 170 -15.31 -8.48 23.94
N LEU A 171 -15.92 -9.48 24.56
CA LEU A 171 -15.32 -10.77 24.85
C LEU A 171 -16.08 -11.85 24.08
N ASN A 172 -15.38 -12.91 23.66
CA ASN A 172 -16.00 -14.04 22.97
C ASN A 172 -16.72 -14.99 23.96
N ILE A 173 -17.89 -15.47 23.58
CA ILE A 173 -18.62 -16.54 24.29
C ILE A 173 -18.34 -17.87 23.60
N GLY A 174 -17.47 -18.67 24.22
CA GLY A 174 -16.96 -19.89 23.60
C GLY A 174 -15.93 -19.63 22.49
N THR A 175 -15.31 -20.68 22.03
CA THR A 175 -14.33 -20.70 20.92
C THR A 175 -14.59 -21.93 20.06
N GLU A 176 -14.04 -21.93 18.85
CA GLU A 176 -14.14 -23.04 17.90
C GLU A 176 -15.63 -23.40 17.61
N ASP A 177 -15.98 -24.67 17.65
CA ASP A 177 -17.37 -25.11 17.40
C ASP A 177 -18.37 -24.62 18.47
N GLU A 178 -17.88 -24.19 19.63
CA GLU A 178 -18.71 -23.66 20.73
C GLU A 178 -18.86 -22.13 20.67
N PHE A 179 -18.33 -21.46 19.65
CA PHE A 179 -18.49 -20.00 19.50
C PHE A 179 -19.95 -19.63 19.26
N LYS A 180 -20.59 -19.01 20.25
CA LYS A 180 -22.02 -18.66 20.24
C LYS A 180 -22.30 -17.18 19.94
N GLY A 181 -21.49 -16.29 20.50
CA GLY A 181 -21.70 -14.87 20.42
C GLY A 181 -20.63 -14.07 21.16
N VAL A 182 -20.94 -12.87 21.56
CA VAL A 182 -20.01 -11.97 22.26
C VAL A 182 -20.66 -11.34 23.48
N ILE A 183 -19.85 -10.93 24.46
CA ILE A 183 -20.24 -10.06 25.56
C ILE A 183 -19.88 -8.64 25.18
N ASP A 184 -20.87 -7.75 25.14
CA ASP A 184 -20.66 -6.32 24.98
C ASP A 184 -20.29 -5.72 26.35
N LEU A 185 -19.04 -5.25 26.47
CA LEU A 185 -18.52 -4.70 27.73
C LEU A 185 -19.07 -3.30 28.06
N ILE A 186 -19.68 -2.61 27.11
CA ILE A 186 -20.30 -1.31 27.34
C ILE A 186 -21.71 -1.51 27.89
N LYS A 187 -22.52 -2.38 27.27
CA LYS A 187 -23.88 -2.68 27.71
C LYS A 187 -23.94 -3.72 28.84
N MET A 188 -22.86 -4.45 29.08
CA MET A 188 -22.79 -5.62 29.99
C MET A 188 -23.90 -6.63 29.71
N LYS A 189 -24.00 -7.02 28.44
CA LYS A 189 -24.94 -8.02 27.92
C LYS A 189 -24.25 -8.96 26.94
N ALA A 190 -24.73 -10.20 26.92
CA ALA A 190 -24.37 -11.13 25.87
C ALA A 190 -25.20 -10.86 24.60
N ILE A 191 -24.56 -10.92 23.44
CA ILE A 191 -25.23 -10.81 22.13
C ILE A 191 -25.08 -12.14 21.42
N ASN A 192 -26.22 -12.76 21.11
CA ASN A 192 -26.30 -14.02 20.37
C ASN A 192 -27.02 -13.81 19.05
N TRP A 193 -26.39 -14.22 17.93
CA TRP A 193 -26.98 -14.14 16.59
C TRP A 193 -27.66 -15.44 16.20
N SER A 194 -28.79 -15.33 15.52
CA SER A 194 -29.56 -16.46 15.03
C SER A 194 -28.87 -17.15 13.85
N ASP A 195 -28.72 -18.46 13.90
CA ASP A 195 -28.20 -19.25 12.77
C ASP A 195 -29.28 -19.49 11.68
N VAL A 196 -30.57 -19.29 12.01
CA VAL A 196 -31.72 -19.59 11.12
C VAL A 196 -31.84 -18.58 9.98
N ASP A 197 -31.55 -17.32 10.24
CA ASP A 197 -31.71 -16.20 9.32
C ASP A 197 -30.38 -15.53 8.90
N GLN A 198 -29.31 -16.31 8.92
CA GLN A 198 -27.98 -15.85 8.54
C GLN A 198 -27.50 -14.67 9.42
N GLY A 199 -27.81 -14.70 10.71
CA GLY A 199 -27.38 -13.69 11.66
C GLY A 199 -28.11 -12.34 11.54
N THR A 200 -29.20 -12.26 10.80
CA THR A 200 -29.96 -11.00 10.65
C THR A 200 -30.64 -10.61 11.96
N SER A 201 -31.17 -11.58 12.71
CA SER A 201 -31.70 -11.37 14.05
C SER A 201 -30.69 -11.74 15.12
N PHE A 202 -30.78 -11.04 16.24
CA PHE A 202 -29.94 -11.24 17.42
C PHE A 202 -30.74 -10.99 18.68
N THR A 203 -30.24 -11.50 19.81
CA THR A 203 -30.84 -11.32 21.14
C THR A 203 -29.82 -10.79 22.11
N TYR A 204 -30.28 -9.94 23.03
CA TYR A 204 -29.52 -9.55 24.22
C TYR A 204 -29.92 -10.48 25.36
N GLU A 205 -28.92 -11.09 25.98
CA GLU A 205 -29.09 -12.00 27.10
C GLU A 205 -28.22 -11.57 28.27
N ASP A 206 -28.46 -12.15 29.44
CA ASP A 206 -27.57 -11.94 30.57
C ASP A 206 -26.22 -12.66 30.32
N ILE A 207 -25.17 -12.09 30.87
CA ILE A 207 -23.82 -12.65 30.75
C ILE A 207 -23.82 -14.05 31.40
N PRO A 208 -23.24 -15.09 30.76
CA PRO A 208 -23.08 -16.40 31.39
C PRO A 208 -22.40 -16.28 32.75
N ALA A 209 -22.94 -16.98 33.79
CA ALA A 209 -22.48 -16.85 35.14
C ALA A 209 -20.99 -17.17 35.37
N ASP A 210 -20.45 -18.07 34.55
CA ASP A 210 -19.03 -18.45 34.52
C ASP A 210 -18.12 -17.41 33.86
N MET A 211 -18.68 -16.44 33.15
CA MET A 211 -17.96 -15.36 32.49
C MET A 211 -18.16 -13.99 33.16
N GLN A 212 -19.02 -13.90 34.17
CA GLN A 212 -19.37 -12.62 34.80
C GLN A 212 -18.15 -11.93 35.42
N GLU A 213 -17.33 -12.65 36.20
CA GLU A 213 -16.13 -12.12 36.83
C GLU A 213 -15.12 -11.58 35.78
N LEU A 214 -14.91 -12.33 34.72
CA LEU A 214 -14.05 -11.92 33.59
C LEU A 214 -14.60 -10.67 32.90
N ALA A 215 -15.91 -10.62 32.68
CA ALA A 215 -16.55 -9.46 32.05
C ALA A 215 -16.46 -8.20 32.94
N ASP A 216 -16.61 -8.34 34.24
CA ASP A 216 -16.48 -7.24 35.17
C ASP A 216 -15.04 -6.70 35.22
N GLU A 217 -14.02 -7.57 35.19
CA GLU A 217 -12.61 -7.19 35.11
C GLU A 217 -12.32 -6.40 33.83
N TRP A 218 -12.72 -6.92 32.68
CA TRP A 218 -12.47 -6.25 31.40
C TRP A 218 -13.32 -4.98 31.23
N ARG A 219 -14.51 -4.93 31.83
CA ARG A 219 -15.31 -3.70 31.91
C ARG A 219 -14.56 -2.61 32.66
N MET A 220 -13.95 -2.93 33.81
CA MET A 220 -13.17 -1.98 34.58
C MET A 220 -12.00 -1.43 33.77
N ASN A 221 -11.23 -2.29 33.10
CA ASN A 221 -10.14 -1.87 32.22
C ASN A 221 -10.61 -0.96 31.07
N LEU A 222 -11.78 -1.25 30.50
CA LEU A 222 -12.38 -0.44 29.45
C LEU A 222 -12.80 0.95 29.95
N VAL A 223 -13.42 1.03 31.10
CA VAL A 223 -13.85 2.31 31.74
C VAL A 223 -12.65 3.14 32.12
N GLU A 224 -11.61 2.54 32.69
CA GLU A 224 -10.34 3.19 33.00
C GLU A 224 -9.70 3.77 31.75
N SER A 225 -9.63 2.97 30.68
CA SER A 225 -9.13 3.45 29.41
C SER A 225 -9.97 4.60 28.83
N ALA A 226 -11.28 4.63 29.01
CA ALA A 226 -12.11 5.75 28.60
C ALA A 226 -11.85 7.01 29.43
N ALA A 227 -11.65 6.83 30.77
CA ALA A 227 -11.39 7.93 31.69
C ALA A 227 -10.07 8.66 31.39
N GLU A 228 -9.06 7.94 30.92
CA GLU A 228 -7.75 8.51 30.50
C GLU A 228 -7.82 9.48 29.33
N ALA A 229 -8.98 9.67 28.70
CA ALA A 229 -9.13 10.56 27.55
C ALA A 229 -8.94 12.05 27.90
N ASN A 230 -9.37 12.46 29.09
CA ASN A 230 -9.22 13.84 29.58
C ASN A 230 -9.42 13.92 31.08
N ASP A 231 -9.00 15.04 31.67
CA ASP A 231 -9.04 15.26 33.15
C ASP A 231 -10.47 15.20 33.71
N GLU A 232 -11.47 15.69 32.97
CA GLU A 232 -12.87 15.70 33.41
C GLU A 232 -13.43 14.28 33.62
N LEU A 233 -13.18 13.39 32.68
CA LEU A 233 -13.58 11.97 32.75
C LEU A 233 -12.78 11.23 33.82
N MET A 234 -11.50 11.55 33.98
CA MET A 234 -10.65 10.96 35.00
C MET A 234 -11.10 11.36 36.41
N ASP A 235 -11.34 12.66 36.65
CA ASP A 235 -11.81 13.15 37.95
C ASP A 235 -13.15 12.50 38.32
N LYS A 236 -14.08 12.44 37.37
CA LYS A 236 -15.38 11.78 37.60
C LYS A 236 -15.22 10.29 37.91
N TYR A 237 -14.37 9.57 37.16
CA TYR A 237 -14.11 8.16 37.44
C TYR A 237 -13.50 7.94 38.83
N LEU A 238 -12.58 8.80 39.26
CA LEU A 238 -11.98 8.73 40.62
C LEU A 238 -12.96 9.06 41.74
N GLU A 239 -13.94 9.96 41.50
CA GLU A 239 -14.94 10.35 42.46
C GLU A 239 -16.12 9.36 42.55
N GLU A 240 -16.65 8.92 41.41
CA GLU A 240 -17.89 8.13 41.34
C GLU A 240 -17.60 6.62 41.14
N GLY A 241 -16.41 6.25 40.66
CA GLY A 241 -16.02 4.86 40.35
C GLY A 241 -16.59 4.32 39.06
N GLU A 242 -17.43 5.08 38.33
CA GLU A 242 -18.06 4.68 37.07
C GLU A 242 -18.27 5.87 36.12
N LEU A 243 -18.39 5.58 34.83
CA LEU A 243 -18.78 6.51 33.77
C LEU A 243 -20.06 6.01 33.11
N THR A 244 -20.88 6.93 32.61
CA THR A 244 -22.04 6.58 31.78
C THR A 244 -21.64 5.99 30.45
N GLU A 245 -22.51 5.23 29.79
CA GLU A 245 -22.28 4.67 28.46
C GLU A 245 -21.84 5.75 27.44
N ALA A 246 -22.47 6.93 27.47
CA ALA A 246 -22.15 8.03 26.57
C ALA A 246 -20.73 8.58 26.85
N GLU A 247 -20.33 8.72 28.09
CA GLU A 247 -19.00 9.18 28.50
C GLU A 247 -17.92 8.16 28.13
N ILE A 248 -18.19 6.87 28.34
CA ILE A 248 -17.27 5.80 27.93
C ILE A 248 -17.06 5.86 26.42
N LYS A 249 -18.13 5.92 25.65
CA LYS A 249 -18.04 6.02 24.19
C LYS A 249 -17.28 7.26 23.74
N ALA A 250 -17.54 8.41 24.36
CA ALA A 250 -16.86 9.66 24.04
C ALA A 250 -15.35 9.59 24.34
N GLY A 251 -14.97 9.06 25.52
CA GLY A 251 -13.57 8.89 25.91
C GLY A 251 -12.82 7.92 25.00
N LEU A 252 -13.39 6.74 24.74
CA LEU A 252 -12.80 5.76 23.83
C LEU A 252 -12.66 6.31 22.39
N ARG A 253 -13.70 7.04 21.91
CA ARG A 253 -13.63 7.69 20.60
C ARG A 253 -12.49 8.71 20.53
N GLN A 254 -12.38 9.61 21.51
CA GLN A 254 -11.32 10.61 21.56
C GLN A 254 -9.94 9.97 21.46
N ARG A 255 -9.67 8.94 22.25
CA ARG A 255 -8.38 8.23 22.26
C ARG A 255 -8.13 7.45 20.97
N THR A 256 -9.18 6.87 20.37
CA THR A 256 -9.08 6.18 19.08
C THR A 256 -8.71 7.16 17.96
N LEU A 257 -9.35 8.34 17.92
CA LEU A 257 -9.05 9.38 16.94
C LEU A 257 -7.64 9.95 17.07
N ASN A 258 -7.10 9.96 18.30
CA ASN A 258 -5.72 10.37 18.58
C ASN A 258 -4.69 9.24 18.31
N ASN A 259 -5.11 8.05 17.88
CA ASN A 259 -4.26 6.86 17.74
C ASN A 259 -3.56 6.42 19.05
N GLU A 260 -4.12 6.72 20.20
CA GLU A 260 -3.59 6.31 21.51
C GLU A 260 -3.96 4.87 21.85
N ILE A 261 -5.15 4.44 21.45
CA ILE A 261 -5.68 3.10 21.66
C ILE A 261 -6.25 2.52 20.38
N VAL A 262 -6.41 1.20 20.36
CA VAL A 262 -7.07 0.48 19.27
C VAL A 262 -8.17 -0.40 19.87
N LEU A 263 -9.41 -0.11 19.51
CA LEU A 263 -10.56 -0.86 20.01
C LEU A 263 -10.66 -2.21 19.30
N ALA A 264 -10.90 -3.28 20.08
CA ALA A 264 -10.96 -4.64 19.56
C ALA A 264 -12.36 -5.25 19.72
N THR A 265 -12.85 -5.82 18.62
CA THR A 265 -14.08 -6.60 18.54
C THR A 265 -13.74 -8.03 18.11
N CYS A 266 -14.66 -8.97 18.28
CA CYS A 266 -14.46 -10.35 17.86
C CYS A 266 -15.71 -10.95 17.22
N GLY A 267 -15.50 -12.03 16.44
CA GLY A 267 -16.62 -12.71 15.78
C GLY A 267 -16.19 -13.81 14.80
N SER A 268 -17.16 -14.25 14.06
CA SER A 268 -16.96 -15.13 12.90
C SER A 268 -17.81 -14.66 11.74
N ALA A 269 -17.19 -14.02 10.76
CA ALA A 269 -17.89 -13.58 9.55
C ALA A 269 -18.49 -14.79 8.80
N PHE A 270 -17.80 -15.93 8.77
CA PHE A 270 -18.29 -17.14 8.14
C PHE A 270 -19.57 -17.68 8.82
N LYS A 271 -19.62 -17.65 10.14
CA LYS A 271 -20.80 -18.04 10.92
C LYS A 271 -21.83 -16.91 11.09
N ASN A 272 -21.65 -15.78 10.41
CA ASN A 272 -22.56 -14.63 10.46
C ASN A 272 -22.74 -14.00 11.85
N LYS A 273 -21.68 -13.98 12.65
CA LYS A 273 -21.69 -13.50 14.06
C LYS A 273 -20.68 -12.38 14.27
N GLY A 274 -21.13 -11.24 14.79
CA GLY A 274 -20.27 -10.13 15.22
C GLY A 274 -20.08 -9.00 14.20
N VAL A 275 -20.35 -9.20 12.91
CA VAL A 275 -20.06 -8.19 11.86
C VAL A 275 -20.91 -6.92 12.02
N GLN A 276 -22.19 -7.04 12.41
CA GLN A 276 -23.02 -5.85 12.65
C GLN A 276 -22.46 -5.01 13.82
N ALA A 277 -21.92 -5.64 14.84
CA ALA A 277 -21.28 -4.94 15.95
C ALA A 277 -20.02 -4.19 15.52
N VAL A 278 -19.29 -4.71 14.53
CA VAL A 278 -18.18 -3.97 13.90
C VAL A 278 -18.68 -2.72 13.19
N LEU A 279 -19.81 -2.80 12.48
CA LEU A 279 -20.42 -1.63 11.83
C LEU A 279 -20.87 -0.56 12.83
N ASP A 280 -21.42 -0.97 13.98
CA ASP A 280 -21.73 -0.05 15.07
C ASP A 280 -20.47 0.61 15.62
N ALA A 281 -19.40 -0.16 15.81
CA ALA A 281 -18.11 0.37 16.25
C ALA A 281 -17.49 1.34 15.23
N VAL A 282 -17.66 1.09 13.93
CA VAL A 282 -17.23 2.03 12.86
C VAL A 282 -17.95 3.38 13.02
N VAL A 283 -19.25 3.38 13.26
CA VAL A 283 -20.03 4.62 13.46
C VAL A 283 -19.65 5.32 14.76
N ASP A 284 -19.52 4.58 15.85
CA ASP A 284 -19.27 5.13 17.18
C ASP A 284 -17.83 5.67 17.34
N TYR A 285 -16.82 5.03 16.73
CA TYR A 285 -15.41 5.30 17.08
C TYR A 285 -14.52 5.78 15.95
N LEU A 286 -14.84 5.53 14.67
CA LEU A 286 -14.04 6.03 13.56
C LEU A 286 -14.47 7.43 13.12
N PRO A 287 -13.53 8.24 12.58
CA PRO A 287 -13.82 9.64 12.28
C PRO A 287 -14.71 9.82 11.05
N SER A 288 -15.38 10.94 11.03
CA SER A 288 -15.91 11.55 9.80
C SER A 288 -14.81 12.35 9.09
N PRO A 289 -15.00 12.72 7.81
CA PRO A 289 -14.03 13.56 7.09
C PRO A 289 -13.73 14.92 7.75
N THR A 290 -14.63 15.42 8.60
CA THR A 290 -14.45 16.70 9.30
C THR A 290 -13.64 16.58 10.60
N GLU A 291 -13.43 15.36 11.09
CA GLU A 291 -12.69 15.09 12.33
C GLU A 291 -11.22 14.68 12.08
N VAL A 292 -10.86 14.40 10.83
CA VAL A 292 -9.46 14.15 10.46
C VAL A 292 -8.73 15.45 10.20
N LYS A 293 -7.40 15.41 10.32
CA LYS A 293 -6.54 16.57 10.02
C LYS A 293 -6.81 17.08 8.59
N ALA A 294 -6.73 18.39 8.42
CA ALA A 294 -6.78 19.00 7.09
C ALA A 294 -5.66 18.40 6.22
N ILE A 295 -5.97 18.13 4.95
CA ILE A 295 -4.93 17.66 4.04
C ILE A 295 -3.99 18.80 3.68
N THR A 296 -2.70 18.52 3.75
CA THR A 296 -1.65 19.45 3.38
C THR A 296 -1.23 19.26 1.91
N GLY A 297 -0.77 20.31 1.32
CA GLY A 297 -0.22 20.35 -0.03
C GLY A 297 0.62 21.60 -0.23
N GLU A 298 1.05 21.81 -1.46
CA GLU A 298 1.82 22.99 -1.85
C GLU A 298 1.10 23.75 -2.98
N ASP A 299 1.19 25.09 -2.97
CA ASP A 299 0.73 25.91 -4.07
C ASP A 299 1.75 25.90 -5.24
N GLU A 300 1.46 26.62 -6.31
CA GLU A 300 2.36 26.75 -7.48
C GLU A 300 3.70 27.45 -7.17
N HIS A 301 3.86 28.00 -5.97
CA HIS A 301 5.08 28.66 -5.50
C HIS A 301 5.83 27.83 -4.45
N GLY A 302 5.33 26.65 -4.10
CA GLY A 302 5.91 25.77 -3.07
C GLY A 302 5.55 26.18 -1.63
N ASN A 303 4.54 27.04 -1.44
CA ASN A 303 4.08 27.38 -0.10
C ASN A 303 3.10 26.31 0.41
N PRO A 304 3.17 25.94 1.70
CA PRO A 304 2.23 24.98 2.26
C PRO A 304 0.79 25.53 2.25
N VAL A 305 -0.14 24.71 1.84
CA VAL A 305 -1.58 24.98 1.78
C VAL A 305 -2.32 23.86 2.45
N GLU A 306 -3.30 24.20 3.28
CA GLU A 306 -4.23 23.24 3.89
C GLU A 306 -5.59 23.27 3.19
N ARG A 307 -6.26 22.12 3.13
CA ARG A 307 -7.64 21.98 2.66
C ARG A 307 -8.45 21.21 3.70
N HIS A 308 -9.53 21.84 4.15
CA HIS A 308 -10.46 21.25 5.10
C HIS A 308 -11.63 20.58 4.36
N SER A 309 -12.22 19.58 4.98
CA SER A 309 -13.36 18.87 4.42
C SER A 309 -14.64 19.71 4.48
N SER A 310 -14.70 20.74 3.63
CA SER A 310 -15.83 21.69 3.52
C SER A 310 -16.25 21.89 2.07
N ASP A 311 -17.56 21.99 1.83
CA ASP A 311 -18.12 22.32 0.51
C ASP A 311 -17.84 23.77 0.08
N ASP A 312 -17.54 24.65 1.04
CA ASP A 312 -17.32 26.09 0.80
C ASP A 312 -15.87 26.40 0.40
N GLU A 313 -14.95 25.45 0.54
CA GLU A 313 -13.56 25.60 0.11
C GLU A 313 -13.39 25.34 -1.40
N PRO A 314 -12.30 25.82 -2.02
CA PRO A 314 -11.98 25.47 -3.40
C PRO A 314 -11.86 23.98 -3.60
N PHE A 315 -12.35 23.47 -4.73
CA PHE A 315 -12.30 22.04 -5.04
C PHE A 315 -10.87 21.50 -5.06
N SER A 316 -10.65 20.40 -4.36
CA SER A 316 -9.43 19.59 -4.45
C SER A 316 -9.75 18.10 -4.26
N ALA A 317 -9.14 17.27 -5.08
CA ALA A 317 -9.28 15.83 -5.05
C ALA A 317 -7.97 15.14 -5.44
N LEU A 318 -7.75 13.94 -4.91
CA LEU A 318 -6.63 13.08 -5.25
C LEU A 318 -7.14 11.91 -6.09
N ALA A 319 -6.56 11.73 -7.28
CA ALA A 319 -6.75 10.54 -8.10
C ALA A 319 -5.91 9.41 -7.53
N PHE A 320 -6.52 8.49 -6.79
CA PHE A 320 -5.78 7.44 -6.07
C PHE A 320 -5.74 6.10 -6.80
N LYS A 321 -6.60 5.90 -7.80
CA LYS A 321 -6.64 4.65 -8.57
C LYS A 321 -7.16 4.90 -9.99
N ILE A 322 -6.51 4.26 -10.95
CA ILE A 322 -6.99 4.16 -12.34
C ILE A 322 -7.42 2.70 -12.57
N ALA A 323 -8.53 2.51 -13.25
CA ALA A 323 -8.97 1.19 -13.69
C ALA A 323 -9.50 1.25 -15.12
N THR A 324 -9.28 0.20 -15.89
CA THR A 324 -9.82 0.08 -17.24
C THR A 324 -11.08 -0.79 -17.22
N ASP A 325 -12.16 -0.24 -17.69
CA ASP A 325 -13.43 -0.94 -17.83
C ASP A 325 -13.73 -1.22 -19.31
N PRO A 326 -14.13 -2.46 -19.67
CA PRO A 326 -14.36 -2.83 -21.06
C PRO A 326 -15.47 -2.04 -21.75
N PHE A 327 -16.43 -1.51 -20.98
CA PHE A 327 -17.63 -0.85 -21.51
C PHE A 327 -17.56 0.67 -21.50
N VAL A 328 -16.93 1.26 -20.47
CA VAL A 328 -16.92 2.72 -20.29
C VAL A 328 -15.54 3.33 -20.46
N GLY A 329 -14.50 2.50 -20.61
CA GLY A 329 -13.12 2.93 -20.77
C GLY A 329 -12.45 3.21 -19.42
N THR A 330 -11.60 4.24 -19.35
CA THR A 330 -10.83 4.55 -18.15
C THR A 330 -11.68 5.16 -17.05
N LEU A 331 -11.62 4.57 -15.88
CA LEU A 331 -12.19 5.03 -14.61
C LEU A 331 -11.08 5.62 -13.75
N THR A 332 -11.21 6.88 -13.36
CA THR A 332 -10.30 7.53 -12.41
C THR A 332 -11.00 7.68 -11.08
N PHE A 333 -10.63 6.85 -10.11
CA PHE A 333 -11.15 6.95 -8.75
C PHE A 333 -10.49 8.12 -8.02
N MET A 334 -11.30 8.95 -7.40
CA MET A 334 -10.83 10.13 -6.69
C MET A 334 -11.47 10.26 -5.32
N ARG A 335 -10.68 10.73 -4.36
CA ARG A 335 -11.12 11.21 -3.06
C ARG A 335 -11.21 12.73 -3.11
N VAL A 336 -12.37 13.28 -2.83
CA VAL A 336 -12.58 14.72 -2.72
C VAL A 336 -12.27 15.18 -1.30
N TYR A 337 -11.33 16.09 -1.15
CA TYR A 337 -10.95 16.65 0.14
C TYR A 337 -11.67 17.96 0.45
N SER A 338 -11.90 18.80 -0.55
CA SER A 338 -12.58 20.09 -0.37
C SER A 338 -13.43 20.45 -1.58
N GLY A 339 -14.42 21.30 -1.36
CA GLY A 339 -15.23 21.89 -2.40
C GLY A 339 -16.27 20.98 -3.02
N VAL A 340 -16.90 21.49 -4.08
CA VAL A 340 -17.95 20.83 -4.86
C VAL A 340 -17.64 20.99 -6.34
N VAL A 341 -17.83 19.92 -7.12
CA VAL A 341 -17.73 19.96 -8.57
C VAL A 341 -18.88 19.18 -9.20
N ASN A 342 -19.38 19.67 -10.35
CA ASN A 342 -20.49 19.06 -11.06
C ASN A 342 -20.01 18.30 -12.30
N THR A 343 -20.84 17.36 -12.73
CA THR A 343 -20.67 16.72 -14.05
C THR A 343 -20.66 17.78 -15.14
N GLY A 344 -19.64 17.78 -16.00
CA GLY A 344 -19.45 18.74 -17.07
C GLY A 344 -18.47 19.87 -16.75
N ASP A 345 -18.13 20.07 -15.46
CA ASP A 345 -17.16 21.08 -15.04
C ASP A 345 -15.75 20.72 -15.49
N THR A 346 -14.91 21.74 -15.57
CA THR A 346 -13.48 21.60 -15.88
C THR A 346 -12.66 21.78 -14.61
N VAL A 347 -11.81 20.79 -14.33
CA VAL A 347 -10.81 20.83 -13.24
C VAL A 347 -9.40 20.94 -13.80
N PHE A 348 -8.46 21.30 -12.96
CA PHE A 348 -7.06 21.43 -13.33
C PHE A 348 -6.24 20.29 -12.69
N ASN A 349 -5.51 19.56 -13.52
CA ASN A 349 -4.53 18.58 -13.05
C ASN A 349 -3.21 19.33 -12.84
N THR A 350 -2.82 19.54 -11.59
CA THR A 350 -1.65 20.33 -11.20
C THR A 350 -0.34 19.63 -11.48
N VAL A 351 -0.30 18.30 -11.44
CA VAL A 351 0.90 17.53 -11.72
C VAL A 351 1.25 17.51 -13.22
N LYS A 352 0.22 17.44 -14.07
CA LYS A 352 0.38 17.44 -15.54
C LYS A 352 0.25 18.81 -16.17
N GLU A 353 -0.12 19.84 -15.38
CA GLU A 353 -0.41 21.19 -15.82
C GLU A 353 -1.46 21.27 -16.96
N LYS A 354 -2.49 20.43 -16.87
CA LYS A 354 -3.52 20.29 -17.91
C LYS A 354 -4.94 20.43 -17.35
N ARG A 355 -5.83 20.95 -18.19
CA ARG A 355 -7.26 20.98 -17.89
C ARG A 355 -7.89 19.65 -18.24
N GLU A 356 -8.73 19.14 -17.35
CA GLU A 356 -9.52 17.94 -17.49
C GLU A 356 -11.02 18.26 -17.37
N ARG A 357 -11.83 17.65 -18.20
CA ARG A 357 -13.28 17.79 -18.11
C ARG A 357 -13.89 16.58 -17.44
N LEU A 358 -14.65 16.80 -16.38
CA LEU A 358 -15.42 15.78 -15.68
C LEU A 358 -16.71 15.47 -16.45
N GLY A 359 -16.60 14.71 -17.54
CA GLY A 359 -17.72 14.43 -18.43
C GLY A 359 -18.83 13.62 -17.76
N ARG A 360 -18.48 12.52 -17.11
CA ARG A 360 -19.39 11.65 -16.34
C ARG A 360 -18.72 11.28 -15.03
N ILE A 361 -19.52 11.27 -13.97
CA ILE A 361 -19.08 10.89 -12.64
C ILE A 361 -19.97 9.76 -12.16
N VAL A 362 -19.39 8.72 -11.59
CA VAL A 362 -20.12 7.56 -11.09
C VAL A 362 -19.75 7.28 -9.65
N GLN A 363 -20.75 6.88 -8.88
CA GLN A 363 -20.58 6.29 -7.57
C GLN A 363 -20.66 4.77 -7.72
N MET A 364 -19.77 4.08 -7.02
CA MET A 364 -19.72 2.62 -7.05
C MET A 364 -20.56 2.04 -5.93
N HIS A 365 -21.39 1.06 -6.26
CA HIS A 365 -22.16 0.25 -5.33
C HIS A 365 -21.87 -1.23 -5.64
N ALA A 366 -20.76 -1.73 -5.10
CA ALA A 366 -20.21 -3.03 -5.49
C ALA A 366 -19.95 -3.09 -7.02
N ASN A 367 -20.62 -3.98 -7.77
CA ASN A 367 -20.46 -4.08 -9.24
C ASN A 367 -21.38 -3.12 -10.00
N LYS A 368 -22.25 -2.36 -9.33
CA LYS A 368 -23.16 -1.43 -9.99
C LYS A 368 -22.57 -0.02 -9.97
N ARG A 369 -22.82 0.71 -11.04
CA ARG A 369 -22.43 2.12 -11.19
C ARG A 369 -23.70 2.96 -11.21
N GLU A 370 -23.71 3.99 -10.39
CA GLU A 370 -24.75 5.01 -10.38
C GLU A 370 -24.16 6.33 -10.86
N GLU A 371 -24.71 6.91 -11.93
CA GLU A 371 -24.29 8.23 -12.38
C GLU A 371 -24.77 9.30 -11.39
N ILE A 372 -23.85 10.15 -10.97
CA ILE A 372 -24.10 11.25 -10.06
C ILE A 372 -23.80 12.58 -10.73
N LYS A 373 -24.55 13.61 -10.34
CA LYS A 373 -24.44 14.94 -10.97
C LYS A 373 -23.39 15.83 -10.33
N GLU A 374 -23.07 15.59 -9.09
CA GLU A 374 -22.12 16.38 -8.31
C GLU A 374 -21.36 15.49 -7.34
N ILE A 375 -20.13 15.87 -7.01
CA ILE A 375 -19.32 15.30 -5.93
C ILE A 375 -18.86 16.41 -5.00
N ARG A 376 -18.71 16.07 -3.72
CA ARG A 376 -18.49 17.02 -2.64
C ARG A 376 -17.35 16.60 -1.75
N ALA A 377 -16.88 17.50 -0.91
CA ALA A 377 -15.90 17.19 0.13
C ALA A 377 -16.28 15.92 0.91
N GLY A 378 -15.34 15.01 1.10
CA GLY A 378 -15.57 13.71 1.75
C GLY A 378 -16.05 12.59 0.84
N ASP A 379 -16.43 12.86 -0.42
CA ASP A 379 -16.88 11.82 -1.35
C ASP A 379 -15.70 11.01 -1.93
N ILE A 380 -15.99 9.72 -2.19
CA ILE A 380 -15.18 8.84 -3.02
C ILE A 380 -16.04 8.49 -4.24
N ALA A 381 -15.56 8.80 -5.44
CA ALA A 381 -16.24 8.56 -6.69
C ALA A 381 -15.26 8.30 -7.83
N ALA A 382 -15.79 7.87 -9.00
CA ALA A 382 -14.95 7.68 -10.18
C ALA A 382 -15.40 8.62 -11.31
N ALA A 383 -14.43 9.27 -11.96
CA ALA A 383 -14.65 10.00 -13.20
C ALA A 383 -14.37 9.12 -14.40
N ILE A 384 -15.22 9.21 -15.43
CA ILE A 384 -15.06 8.44 -16.66
C ILE A 384 -14.39 9.32 -17.71
N GLY A 385 -13.33 8.81 -18.31
CA GLY A 385 -12.73 9.36 -19.52
C GLY A 385 -11.84 10.58 -19.32
N LEU A 386 -11.23 10.74 -18.14
CA LEU A 386 -10.11 11.67 -17.98
C LEU A 386 -8.94 11.20 -18.87
N LYS A 387 -8.28 12.16 -19.52
CA LYS A 387 -7.29 11.85 -20.56
C LYS A 387 -5.85 11.83 -20.07
N PHE A 388 -5.56 12.65 -19.07
CA PHE A 388 -4.19 12.89 -18.62
C PHE A 388 -3.95 12.46 -17.17
N ALA A 389 -5.03 12.25 -16.41
CA ALA A 389 -4.94 11.88 -15.01
C ALA A 389 -4.28 10.50 -14.85
N THR A 390 -3.30 10.44 -13.96
CA THR A 390 -2.63 9.22 -13.50
C THR A 390 -2.79 9.06 -11.99
N THR A 391 -2.49 7.88 -11.48
CA THR A 391 -2.54 7.63 -10.03
C THR A 391 -1.56 8.56 -9.30
N GLY A 392 -2.03 9.22 -8.25
CA GLY A 392 -1.27 10.21 -7.48
C GLY A 392 -1.46 11.66 -7.95
N ASP A 393 -2.17 11.90 -9.06
CA ASP A 393 -2.39 13.25 -9.55
C ASP A 393 -3.43 13.99 -8.70
N THR A 394 -3.22 15.30 -8.52
CA THR A 394 -4.18 16.19 -7.88
C THR A 394 -5.04 16.89 -8.93
N LEU A 395 -6.35 16.82 -8.71
CA LEU A 395 -7.36 17.55 -9.49
C LEU A 395 -7.95 18.67 -8.62
N CYS A 396 -7.87 19.91 -9.06
CA CYS A 396 -8.30 21.05 -8.25
C CYS A 396 -9.01 22.14 -9.06
N ASP A 397 -9.49 23.17 -8.34
CA ASP A 397 -9.95 24.42 -8.95
C ASP A 397 -8.80 25.12 -9.66
N GLN A 398 -9.06 25.65 -10.85
CA GLN A 398 -8.03 26.28 -11.68
C GLN A 398 -7.44 27.55 -11.07
N ASN A 399 -8.22 28.27 -10.27
CA ASN A 399 -7.82 29.55 -9.67
C ASN A 399 -7.15 29.37 -8.30
N HIS A 400 -7.29 28.19 -7.70
CA HIS A 400 -6.77 27.85 -6.38
C HIS A 400 -5.96 26.56 -6.47
N LYS A 401 -4.90 26.60 -7.26
CA LYS A 401 -4.06 25.43 -7.51
C LYS A 401 -3.40 24.93 -6.23
N VAL A 402 -3.40 23.62 -6.08
CA VAL A 402 -2.71 22.90 -5.00
C VAL A 402 -2.18 21.59 -5.55
N ILE A 403 -1.01 21.19 -5.10
CA ILE A 403 -0.48 19.84 -5.27
C ILE A 403 -0.58 19.19 -3.90
N LEU A 404 -1.51 18.25 -3.74
CA LEU A 404 -1.61 17.48 -2.53
C LEU A 404 -0.37 16.59 -2.39
N GLU A 405 -0.04 16.21 -1.17
CA GLU A 405 1.12 15.35 -0.89
C GLU A 405 1.15 14.14 -1.84
N ARG A 406 2.29 13.91 -2.46
CA ARG A 406 2.48 12.84 -3.44
C ARG A 406 2.57 11.49 -2.73
N MET A 407 2.11 10.43 -3.44
CA MET A 407 2.35 9.07 -3.01
C MET A 407 3.73 8.63 -3.50
N ASP A 408 4.52 8.04 -2.60
CA ASP A 408 5.77 7.39 -2.95
C ASP A 408 5.47 5.97 -3.41
N PHE A 409 5.98 5.60 -4.57
CA PHE A 409 5.79 4.26 -5.11
C PHE A 409 7.09 3.47 -5.03
N PRO A 410 7.06 2.22 -4.49
CA PRO A 410 8.26 1.40 -4.41
C PRO A 410 8.75 1.02 -5.81
N GLU A 411 10.07 0.92 -5.93
CA GLU A 411 10.70 0.44 -7.16
C GLU A 411 10.47 -1.07 -7.33
N PRO A 412 10.19 -1.53 -8.56
CA PRO A 412 10.04 -2.95 -8.82
C PRO A 412 11.36 -3.70 -8.59
N VAL A 413 11.26 -4.93 -8.09
CA VAL A 413 12.42 -5.74 -7.68
C VAL A 413 12.66 -6.96 -8.57
N ILE A 414 11.71 -7.32 -9.41
CA ILE A 414 11.78 -8.47 -10.32
C ILE A 414 11.36 -8.05 -11.73
N GLN A 415 11.95 -8.67 -12.73
CA GLN A 415 11.60 -8.44 -14.13
C GLN A 415 11.53 -9.75 -14.92
N ILE A 416 10.68 -9.77 -15.95
CA ILE A 416 10.57 -10.86 -16.91
C ILE A 416 10.54 -10.31 -18.34
N VAL A 417 10.99 -11.12 -19.28
CA VAL A 417 10.86 -10.83 -20.70
C VAL A 417 9.51 -11.31 -21.19
N VAL A 418 8.81 -10.50 -21.97
CA VAL A 418 7.57 -10.88 -22.65
C VAL A 418 7.73 -10.69 -24.15
N GLU A 419 7.37 -11.72 -24.93
CA GLU A 419 7.48 -11.71 -26.39
C GLU A 419 6.12 -12.05 -27.01
N PRO A 420 5.60 -11.23 -27.94
CA PRO A 420 4.36 -11.55 -28.63
C PRO A 420 4.53 -12.79 -29.50
N ARG A 421 3.52 -13.66 -29.58
CA ARG A 421 3.58 -14.86 -30.44
C ARG A 421 3.35 -14.56 -31.94
N SER A 422 2.75 -13.42 -32.25
CA SER A 422 2.47 -12.99 -33.60
C SER A 422 2.58 -11.47 -33.74
N VAL A 423 2.70 -10.97 -34.98
CA VAL A 423 2.67 -9.53 -35.25
C VAL A 423 1.35 -8.89 -34.80
N ALA A 424 0.23 -9.60 -34.90
CA ALA A 424 -1.06 -9.13 -34.46
C ALA A 424 -1.15 -9.03 -32.90
N ASP A 425 -0.40 -9.86 -32.19
CA ASP A 425 -0.31 -9.79 -30.73
C ASP A 425 0.60 -8.64 -30.29
N GLN A 426 1.56 -8.19 -31.09
CA GLN A 426 2.47 -7.10 -30.75
C GLN A 426 1.74 -5.77 -30.53
N ASP A 427 0.85 -5.38 -31.46
CA ASP A 427 0.09 -4.15 -31.33
C ASP A 427 -0.85 -4.19 -30.11
N LYS A 428 -1.50 -5.34 -29.90
CA LYS A 428 -2.37 -5.55 -28.74
C LYS A 428 -1.58 -5.53 -27.44
N MET A 429 -0.37 -6.12 -27.44
CA MET A 429 0.49 -6.16 -26.26
C MET A 429 0.95 -4.77 -25.85
N THR A 430 1.35 -3.92 -26.79
CA THR A 430 1.71 -2.54 -26.51
C THR A 430 0.54 -1.79 -25.84
N ILE A 431 -0.65 -1.89 -26.42
CA ILE A 431 -1.85 -1.24 -25.86
C ILE A 431 -2.20 -1.79 -24.45
N ALA A 432 -2.05 -3.11 -24.28
CA ALA A 432 -2.33 -3.75 -22.98
C ALA A 432 -1.33 -3.29 -21.92
N LEU A 433 -0.03 -3.29 -22.25
CA LEU A 433 1.03 -2.88 -21.33
C LEU A 433 0.93 -1.41 -20.93
N ASP A 434 0.62 -0.52 -21.90
CA ASP A 434 0.41 0.90 -21.62
C ASP A 434 -0.74 1.12 -20.63
N LYS A 435 -1.86 0.40 -20.82
CA LYS A 435 -3.01 0.50 -19.92
C LYS A 435 -2.70 -0.05 -18.54
N LEU A 436 -2.06 -1.21 -18.45
CA LEU A 436 -1.69 -1.83 -17.19
C LEU A 436 -0.66 -0.98 -16.42
N ALA A 437 0.30 -0.36 -17.11
CA ALA A 437 1.24 0.57 -16.50
C ALA A 437 0.57 1.88 -16.03
N ALA A 438 -0.50 2.33 -16.69
CA ALA A 438 -1.30 3.47 -16.23
C ALA A 438 -2.12 3.15 -14.97
N GLU A 439 -2.55 1.89 -14.80
CA GLU A 439 -3.28 1.43 -13.64
C GLU A 439 -2.39 1.23 -12.41
N ASP A 440 -1.18 0.69 -12.62
CA ASP A 440 -0.26 0.30 -11.56
C ASP A 440 1.11 0.99 -11.70
N PRO A 441 1.40 2.00 -10.87
CA PRO A 441 2.68 2.71 -10.90
C PRO A 441 3.90 1.86 -10.48
N SER A 442 3.70 0.72 -9.80
CA SER A 442 4.78 -0.22 -9.46
C SER A 442 5.11 -1.19 -10.59
N PHE A 443 4.29 -1.19 -11.65
CA PHE A 443 4.51 -1.95 -12.85
C PHE A 443 5.21 -1.08 -13.90
N ARG A 444 6.35 -1.53 -14.41
CA ARG A 444 7.11 -0.81 -15.44
C ARG A 444 7.31 -1.66 -16.68
N VAL A 445 7.33 -0.97 -17.81
CA VAL A 445 7.55 -1.56 -19.12
C VAL A 445 8.73 -0.85 -19.78
N GLU A 446 9.73 -1.60 -20.17
CA GLU A 446 10.92 -1.11 -20.84
C GLU A 446 11.22 -1.96 -22.06
N THR A 447 11.75 -1.35 -23.11
CA THR A 447 12.28 -2.09 -24.26
C THR A 447 13.80 -2.10 -24.17
N ASP A 448 14.38 -3.27 -24.08
CA ASP A 448 15.82 -3.43 -24.09
C ASP A 448 16.39 -2.92 -25.43
N ALA A 449 17.26 -1.93 -25.35
CA ALA A 449 17.82 -1.26 -26.53
C ALA A 449 18.73 -2.17 -27.37
N GLU A 450 19.32 -3.20 -26.77
CA GLU A 450 20.24 -4.13 -27.45
C GLU A 450 19.50 -5.30 -28.08
N SER A 451 18.62 -5.95 -27.32
CA SER A 451 17.88 -7.13 -27.78
C SER A 451 16.56 -6.81 -28.47
N GLY A 452 16.00 -5.60 -28.24
CA GLY A 452 14.66 -5.22 -28.69
C GLY A 452 13.53 -5.95 -27.93
N GLN A 453 13.86 -6.71 -26.88
CA GLN A 453 12.89 -7.44 -26.06
C GLN A 453 12.12 -6.48 -25.15
N ILE A 454 10.87 -6.83 -24.86
CA ILE A 454 10.06 -6.09 -23.90
C ILE A 454 10.26 -6.71 -22.52
N LEU A 455 10.74 -5.89 -21.60
CA LEU A 455 10.90 -6.20 -20.19
C LEU A 455 9.74 -5.62 -19.41
N ILE A 456 9.13 -6.44 -18.58
CA ILE A 456 8.13 -5.99 -17.61
C ILE A 456 8.67 -6.23 -16.20
N SER A 457 8.54 -5.21 -15.35
CA SER A 457 9.07 -5.21 -13.98
C SER A 457 7.95 -5.03 -12.97
N GLY A 458 8.04 -5.70 -11.82
CA GLY A 458 7.02 -5.68 -10.77
C GLY A 458 7.57 -6.03 -9.40
N MET A 459 6.67 -6.08 -8.41
CA MET A 459 7.01 -6.27 -7.00
C MET A 459 7.27 -7.73 -6.60
N GLY A 460 6.81 -8.69 -7.41
CA GLY A 460 6.99 -10.12 -7.12
C GLY A 460 6.51 -11.02 -8.27
N GLU A 461 6.76 -12.32 -8.14
CA GLU A 461 6.36 -13.31 -9.16
C GLU A 461 4.84 -13.32 -9.36
N LEU A 462 4.07 -13.31 -8.27
CA LEU A 462 2.61 -13.31 -8.34
C LEU A 462 2.08 -12.04 -9.03
N HIS A 463 2.69 -10.89 -8.77
CA HIS A 463 2.32 -9.63 -9.42
C HIS A 463 2.49 -9.74 -10.95
N LEU A 464 3.64 -10.19 -11.42
CA LEU A 464 3.91 -10.35 -12.87
C LEU A 464 3.06 -11.45 -13.51
N ASP A 465 2.81 -12.56 -12.81
CA ASP A 465 1.90 -13.62 -13.27
C ASP A 465 0.48 -13.09 -13.50
N ILE A 466 -0.01 -12.25 -12.60
CA ILE A 466 -1.33 -11.63 -12.74
C ILE A 466 -1.37 -10.66 -13.92
N ILE A 467 -0.34 -9.85 -14.11
CA ILE A 467 -0.23 -8.95 -15.27
C ILE A 467 -0.26 -9.73 -16.58
N VAL A 468 0.51 -10.80 -16.68
CA VAL A 468 0.55 -11.67 -17.87
C VAL A 468 -0.82 -12.33 -18.14
N ASP A 469 -1.47 -12.81 -17.10
CA ASP A 469 -2.79 -13.42 -17.22
C ASP A 469 -3.86 -12.39 -17.60
N ARG A 470 -3.79 -11.17 -17.06
CA ARG A 470 -4.65 -10.03 -17.48
C ARG A 470 -4.44 -9.68 -18.96
N MET A 471 -3.19 -9.63 -19.45
CA MET A 471 -2.94 -9.42 -20.89
C MET A 471 -3.66 -10.46 -21.74
N LYS A 472 -3.63 -11.73 -21.31
CA LYS A 472 -4.29 -12.82 -22.03
C LYS A 472 -5.81 -12.74 -21.96
N ARG A 473 -6.41 -12.55 -20.80
CA ARG A 473 -7.87 -12.60 -20.58
C ARG A 473 -8.59 -11.32 -21.00
N GLU A 474 -8.07 -10.17 -20.60
CA GLU A 474 -8.72 -8.88 -20.83
C GLU A 474 -8.41 -8.30 -22.21
N PHE A 475 -7.19 -8.51 -22.71
CA PHE A 475 -6.71 -7.92 -23.97
C PHE A 475 -6.54 -8.93 -25.12
N ASN A 476 -6.76 -10.22 -24.87
CA ASN A 476 -6.56 -11.29 -25.86
C ASN A 476 -5.14 -11.27 -26.47
N VAL A 477 -4.11 -11.07 -25.66
CA VAL A 477 -2.71 -11.08 -26.05
C VAL A 477 -2.11 -12.44 -25.76
N ASN A 478 -1.54 -13.10 -26.78
CA ASN A 478 -0.75 -14.30 -26.58
C ASN A 478 0.73 -13.95 -26.60
N CYS A 479 1.41 -14.18 -25.49
CA CYS A 479 2.85 -13.94 -25.36
C CYS A 479 3.58 -15.15 -24.80
N ASN A 480 4.88 -15.22 -25.08
CA ASN A 480 5.82 -16.10 -24.38
C ASN A 480 6.41 -15.31 -23.21
N VAL A 481 6.63 -15.99 -22.11
CA VAL A 481 7.17 -15.39 -20.89
C VAL A 481 8.52 -16.02 -20.59
N GLY A 482 9.53 -15.19 -20.44
CA GLY A 482 10.88 -15.62 -20.06
C GLY A 482 10.96 -15.94 -18.56
N LYS A 483 12.11 -16.45 -18.12
CA LYS A 483 12.35 -16.70 -16.70
C LYS A 483 12.50 -15.38 -15.94
N PRO A 484 12.03 -15.32 -14.68
CA PRO A 484 12.23 -14.15 -13.84
C PRO A 484 13.72 -13.83 -13.66
N GLN A 485 14.04 -12.55 -13.74
CA GLN A 485 15.37 -12.01 -13.46
C GLN A 485 15.30 -11.02 -12.33
N VAL A 486 16.32 -11.02 -11.49
CA VAL A 486 16.43 -10.07 -10.37
C VAL A 486 16.88 -8.71 -10.90
N ALA A 487 16.23 -7.66 -10.46
CA ALA A 487 16.63 -6.30 -10.73
C ALA A 487 17.77 -5.89 -9.79
N TYR A 488 18.99 -6.27 -10.13
CA TYR A 488 20.18 -5.84 -9.40
C TYR A 488 20.40 -4.33 -9.53
N ARG A 489 21.19 -3.77 -8.60
CA ARG A 489 21.60 -2.37 -8.59
C ARG A 489 23.11 -2.27 -8.44
N GLU A 490 23.65 -1.11 -8.79
CA GLU A 490 25.04 -0.76 -8.54
C GLU A 490 25.10 0.41 -7.57
N THR A 491 26.19 0.51 -6.81
CA THR A 491 26.53 1.69 -6.02
C THR A 491 28.04 1.77 -5.85
N ILE A 492 28.52 2.78 -5.15
CA ILE A 492 29.95 2.95 -4.81
C ILE A 492 30.16 2.82 -3.32
N ARG A 493 31.31 2.30 -2.92
CA ARG A 493 31.67 2.18 -1.50
C ARG A 493 32.58 3.33 -1.05
N GLY A 494 33.43 3.81 -1.93
CA GLY A 494 34.46 4.80 -1.65
C GLY A 494 34.05 6.22 -2.03
N LYS A 495 34.95 7.15 -1.67
CA LYS A 495 34.85 8.56 -2.09
C LYS A 495 35.99 8.85 -3.07
N THR A 496 35.72 9.63 -4.09
CA THR A 496 36.70 10.04 -5.08
C THR A 496 36.47 11.44 -5.59
N LYS A 497 37.53 12.11 -6.02
CA LYS A 497 37.47 13.34 -6.79
C LYS A 497 37.92 13.05 -8.21
N VAL A 498 37.08 13.33 -9.19
CA VAL A 498 37.29 12.93 -10.56
C VAL A 498 37.12 14.11 -11.53
N GLU A 499 37.91 14.12 -12.59
CA GLU A 499 37.80 15.05 -13.70
C GLU A 499 37.00 14.43 -14.84
N GLY A 500 35.98 15.15 -15.32
CA GLY A 500 35.27 14.83 -16.56
C GLY A 500 35.56 15.89 -17.61
N LYS A 501 36.22 15.50 -18.68
CA LYS A 501 36.63 16.44 -19.74
C LYS A 501 36.26 15.92 -21.12
N PHE A 502 35.35 16.63 -21.78
CA PHE A 502 34.94 16.35 -23.13
C PHE A 502 35.38 17.46 -24.06
N ILE A 503 36.30 17.13 -24.99
CA ILE A 503 36.82 18.06 -26.01
C ILE A 503 36.67 17.40 -27.37
N ARG A 504 36.00 18.10 -28.27
CA ARG A 504 35.98 17.78 -29.68
C ARG A 504 36.41 19.01 -30.46
N GLN A 505 37.54 18.91 -31.14
CA GLN A 505 38.05 19.99 -32.02
C GLN A 505 37.14 20.16 -33.24
N ALA A 506 37.03 21.41 -33.71
CA ALA A 506 36.39 21.68 -34.99
C ALA A 506 37.08 20.86 -36.07
N GLY A 507 36.42 19.81 -36.55
CA GLY A 507 37.02 18.85 -37.44
C GLY A 507 37.01 19.30 -38.91
N GLU A 508 37.74 18.59 -39.76
CA GLU A 508 37.81 18.76 -41.22
C GLU A 508 36.44 18.70 -41.93
N THR A 509 35.37 18.33 -41.24
CA THR A 509 33.98 18.26 -41.73
C THR A 509 33.10 19.48 -41.35
N GLY A 510 33.69 20.58 -40.84
CA GLY A 510 33.00 21.87 -40.67
C GLY A 510 32.03 22.00 -39.48
N GLY A 511 32.10 21.09 -38.49
CA GLY A 511 31.34 21.18 -37.25
C GLY A 511 31.99 22.16 -36.22
N ARG A 512 31.18 22.85 -35.39
CA ARG A 512 31.67 23.62 -34.23
C ARG A 512 32.42 22.70 -33.27
N GLY A 513 33.48 23.23 -32.61
CA GLY A 513 34.13 22.60 -31.50
C GLY A 513 33.15 22.33 -30.36
N GLN A 514 33.47 21.37 -29.52
CA GLN A 514 32.69 21.09 -28.28
C GLN A 514 33.64 21.04 -27.10
N TYR A 515 33.28 21.72 -26.01
CA TYR A 515 34.07 21.78 -24.80
C TYR A 515 33.18 21.68 -23.57
N GLY A 516 33.42 20.69 -22.72
CA GLY A 516 32.82 20.54 -21.40
C GLY A 516 33.84 19.99 -20.42
N HIS A 517 34.00 20.64 -19.26
CA HIS A 517 35.00 20.25 -18.25
C HIS A 517 34.45 20.47 -16.86
N VAL A 518 34.42 19.42 -16.05
CA VAL A 518 33.89 19.39 -14.71
C VAL A 518 34.78 18.60 -13.74
N TRP A 519 34.78 19.00 -12.49
CA TRP A 519 35.33 18.23 -11.38
C TRP A 519 34.21 17.84 -10.43
N LEU A 520 34.06 16.54 -10.18
CA LEU A 520 33.08 15.99 -9.29
C LEU A 520 33.73 15.34 -8.06
N ASN A 521 33.14 15.57 -6.90
CA ASN A 521 33.34 14.71 -5.75
C ASN A 521 32.20 13.69 -5.74
N LEU A 522 32.54 12.42 -5.77
CA LEU A 522 31.59 11.32 -5.68
C LEU A 522 31.72 10.63 -4.32
N GLU A 523 30.62 10.41 -3.66
CA GLU A 523 30.53 9.67 -2.40
C GLU A 523 29.23 8.88 -2.33
N PRO A 524 29.21 7.76 -1.55
CA PRO A 524 27.94 7.07 -1.30
C PRO A 524 27.00 7.99 -0.50
N SER A 525 25.72 7.99 -0.81
CA SER A 525 24.68 8.57 0.02
C SER A 525 24.08 7.53 0.97
N GLU A 526 23.16 7.93 1.83
CA GLU A 526 22.46 7.00 2.72
C GLU A 526 21.58 6.04 1.90
N PRO A 527 21.43 4.79 2.34
CA PRO A 527 20.59 3.81 1.67
C PRO A 527 19.16 4.33 1.47
N GLY A 528 18.69 4.28 0.22
CA GLY A 528 17.36 4.76 -0.14
C GLY A 528 17.26 6.24 -0.47
N GLU A 529 18.32 7.01 -0.34
CA GLU A 529 18.34 8.45 -0.68
C GLU A 529 18.38 8.70 -2.20
N GLY A 530 18.78 7.68 -2.96
CA GLY A 530 18.85 7.74 -4.42
C GLY A 530 19.99 8.63 -4.92
N PHE A 531 19.72 9.44 -5.96
CA PHE A 531 20.70 10.35 -6.53
C PHE A 531 20.62 11.73 -5.89
N VAL A 532 21.71 12.17 -5.29
CA VAL A 532 21.86 13.50 -4.69
C VAL A 532 22.88 14.32 -5.48
N PHE A 533 22.44 15.44 -6.06
CA PHE A 533 23.35 16.36 -6.76
C PHE A 533 23.50 17.65 -5.95
N VAL A 534 24.75 18.08 -5.74
CA VAL A 534 25.08 19.30 -5.01
C VAL A 534 25.93 20.21 -5.91
N ASP A 535 25.59 21.48 -5.97
CA ASP A 535 26.35 22.51 -6.66
C ASP A 535 27.18 23.31 -5.63
N GLU A 536 28.51 23.19 -5.71
CA GLU A 536 29.47 23.95 -4.91
C GLU A 536 30.40 24.83 -5.78
N ILE A 537 29.95 25.20 -6.98
CA ILE A 537 30.74 26.05 -7.87
C ILE A 537 30.96 27.44 -7.26
N VAL A 538 32.23 27.83 -7.15
CA VAL A 538 32.66 29.15 -6.67
C VAL A 538 33.27 29.95 -7.82
N GLY A 539 32.89 31.22 -7.92
CA GLY A 539 33.48 32.13 -8.89
C GLY A 539 33.03 31.96 -10.35
N GLY A 540 31.99 31.12 -10.61
CA GLY A 540 31.44 30.98 -11.95
C GLY A 540 32.30 30.20 -12.93
N SER A 541 33.15 29.28 -12.42
CA SER A 541 33.99 28.40 -13.27
C SER A 541 33.17 27.51 -14.22
N VAL A 542 31.95 27.18 -13.85
CA VAL A 542 30.92 26.61 -14.72
C VAL A 542 29.72 27.53 -14.73
N PRO A 543 29.26 28.02 -15.91
CA PRO A 543 28.06 28.83 -16.04
C PRO A 543 26.80 28.10 -15.52
N LYS A 544 25.90 28.83 -14.85
CA LYS A 544 24.67 28.26 -14.23
C LYS A 544 23.81 27.48 -15.23
N GLU A 545 23.79 27.91 -16.48
CA GLU A 545 23.03 27.27 -17.56
C GLU A 545 23.50 25.85 -17.87
N TYR A 546 24.75 25.50 -17.55
CA TYR A 546 25.32 24.15 -17.80
C TYR A 546 25.27 23.22 -16.59
N ILE A 547 25.01 23.72 -15.38
CA ILE A 547 24.98 22.92 -14.14
C ILE A 547 23.89 21.84 -14.20
N SER A 548 22.69 22.20 -14.68
CA SER A 548 21.60 21.26 -14.87
C SER A 548 21.94 20.17 -15.89
N ALA A 549 22.66 20.52 -16.95
CA ALA A 549 23.10 19.58 -17.96
C ALA A 549 24.10 18.54 -17.41
N VAL A 550 24.99 18.96 -16.49
CA VAL A 550 25.90 18.05 -15.78
C VAL A 550 25.10 17.05 -14.94
N ALA A 551 24.12 17.51 -14.17
CA ALA A 551 23.27 16.63 -13.35
C ALA A 551 22.52 15.59 -14.21
N ILE A 552 21.93 16.03 -15.33
CA ILE A 552 21.25 15.14 -16.29
C ILE A 552 22.22 14.10 -16.86
N GLY A 553 23.45 14.52 -17.20
CA GLY A 553 24.46 13.61 -17.75
C GLY A 553 24.90 12.54 -16.73
N ILE A 554 24.99 12.90 -15.46
CA ILE A 554 25.28 11.98 -14.37
C ILE A 554 24.11 10.99 -14.21
N GLU A 555 22.88 11.49 -14.14
CA GLU A 555 21.68 10.66 -13.98
C GLU A 555 21.49 9.63 -15.12
N GLU A 556 21.73 10.04 -16.36
CA GLU A 556 21.69 9.12 -17.50
C GLU A 556 22.76 8.04 -17.43
N GLN A 557 23.97 8.38 -17.00
CA GLN A 557 25.04 7.38 -16.82
C GLN A 557 24.70 6.43 -15.66
N MET A 558 24.08 6.92 -14.60
CA MET A 558 23.63 6.06 -13.50
C MET A 558 22.63 4.99 -13.97
N LYS A 559 21.76 5.30 -14.92
CA LYS A 559 20.82 4.32 -15.50
C LYS A 559 21.52 3.17 -16.21
N SER A 560 22.70 3.41 -16.75
CA SER A 560 23.49 2.41 -17.49
C SER A 560 24.53 1.69 -16.61
N GLY A 561 24.71 2.10 -15.37
CA GLY A 561 25.72 1.55 -14.47
C GLY A 561 27.16 1.70 -14.98
N VAL A 562 28.10 1.06 -14.29
CA VAL A 562 29.52 1.09 -14.63
C VAL A 562 30.22 -0.26 -14.50
N LEU A 563 29.61 -1.21 -13.76
CA LEU A 563 30.23 -2.50 -13.43
C LEU A 563 29.63 -3.64 -14.26
N ALA A 564 28.32 -3.78 -14.27
CA ALA A 564 27.60 -4.83 -14.99
C ALA A 564 26.38 -4.31 -15.78
N GLY A 565 26.26 -2.99 -15.90
CA GLY A 565 25.18 -2.34 -16.63
C GLY A 565 23.86 -2.29 -15.89
N TYR A 566 23.87 -2.43 -14.55
CA TYR A 566 22.68 -2.24 -13.74
C TYR A 566 22.57 -0.79 -13.25
N PRO A 567 21.34 -0.26 -13.08
CA PRO A 567 21.17 1.10 -12.61
C PRO A 567 21.88 1.34 -11.27
N MET A 568 22.57 2.47 -11.15
CA MET A 568 23.21 2.89 -9.90
C MET A 568 22.21 3.59 -8.99
N ILE A 569 22.34 3.38 -7.69
CA ILE A 569 21.54 4.04 -6.64
C ILE A 569 22.47 4.54 -5.53
N ASP A 570 21.95 5.44 -4.70
CA ASP A 570 22.59 5.94 -3.48
C ASP A 570 23.99 6.53 -3.73
N VAL A 571 24.06 7.46 -4.70
CA VAL A 571 25.25 8.19 -5.06
C VAL A 571 25.03 9.68 -4.91
N LYS A 572 25.93 10.34 -4.16
CA LYS A 572 25.99 11.79 -4.07
C LYS A 572 27.12 12.31 -4.95
N ALA A 573 26.79 13.20 -5.88
CA ALA A 573 27.71 13.88 -6.75
C ALA A 573 27.72 15.38 -6.44
N THR A 574 28.89 15.90 -6.05
CA THR A 574 29.08 17.32 -5.78
C THR A 574 29.92 17.93 -6.90
N LEU A 575 29.37 18.88 -7.63
CA LEU A 575 30.08 19.64 -8.65
C LEU A 575 30.90 20.74 -7.96
N VAL A 576 32.23 20.59 -7.94
CA VAL A 576 33.13 21.46 -7.16
C VAL A 576 33.91 22.45 -8.01
N ASP A 577 34.20 22.13 -9.27
CA ASP A 577 34.97 22.98 -10.17
C ASP A 577 34.73 22.60 -11.64
N GLY A 578 35.24 23.39 -12.55
CA GLY A 578 35.22 23.13 -13.97
C GLY A 578 35.83 24.26 -14.77
N SER A 579 35.69 24.21 -16.08
CA SER A 579 36.01 25.32 -16.96
C SER A 579 35.15 25.29 -18.22
N TYR A 580 34.95 26.43 -18.82
CA TYR A 580 34.17 26.57 -20.05
C TYR A 580 34.96 27.34 -21.12
N HIS A 581 34.50 27.23 -22.35
CA HIS A 581 35.03 27.95 -23.51
C HIS A 581 33.93 28.77 -24.14
N ASP A 582 34.13 30.04 -24.33
CA ASP A 582 33.09 31.01 -24.77
C ASP A 582 32.37 30.62 -26.06
N THR A 583 33.01 29.91 -26.96
CA THR A 583 32.47 29.55 -28.30
C THR A 583 32.10 28.07 -28.43
N ASP A 584 32.79 27.17 -27.72
CA ASP A 584 32.71 25.72 -27.93
C ASP A 584 31.96 25.00 -26.79
N SER A 585 31.64 25.70 -25.69
CA SER A 585 30.84 25.12 -24.61
C SER A 585 29.37 25.06 -24.99
N SER A 586 28.73 23.97 -24.60
CA SER A 586 27.29 23.70 -24.80
C SER A 586 26.75 22.80 -23.73
N GLU A 587 25.43 22.80 -23.53
CA GLU A 587 24.73 21.88 -22.62
C GLU A 587 25.08 20.41 -22.93
N ILE A 588 25.14 20.04 -24.20
CA ILE A 588 25.48 18.67 -24.64
C ILE A 588 26.92 18.32 -24.21
N ALA A 589 27.87 19.23 -24.34
CA ALA A 589 29.26 19.00 -23.98
C ALA A 589 29.41 18.80 -22.45
N PHE A 590 28.70 19.60 -21.64
CA PHE A 590 28.70 19.45 -20.18
C PHE A 590 27.94 18.21 -19.72
N LYS A 591 26.86 17.84 -20.38
CA LYS A 591 26.16 16.59 -20.16
C LYS A 591 27.08 15.38 -20.36
N ILE A 592 27.81 15.35 -21.48
CA ILE A 592 28.80 14.29 -21.75
C ILE A 592 29.94 14.32 -20.73
N ALA A 593 30.46 15.49 -20.37
CA ALA A 593 31.51 15.62 -19.37
C ALA A 593 31.07 15.09 -18.00
N GLY A 594 29.82 15.38 -17.57
CA GLY A 594 29.23 14.83 -16.34
C GLY A 594 29.11 13.30 -16.38
N SER A 595 28.63 12.75 -17.49
CA SER A 595 28.55 11.30 -17.71
C SER A 595 29.93 10.62 -17.65
N MET A 596 30.93 11.19 -18.31
CA MET A 596 32.31 10.69 -18.27
C MET A 596 32.92 10.74 -16.87
N ALA A 597 32.68 11.84 -16.15
CA ALA A 597 33.15 11.99 -14.76
C ALA A 597 32.52 10.94 -13.85
N LEU A 598 31.21 10.72 -13.94
CA LEU A 598 30.59 9.69 -13.14
C LEU A 598 31.15 8.31 -13.45
N ARG A 599 31.24 7.97 -14.73
CA ARG A 599 31.74 6.64 -15.15
C ARG A 599 33.13 6.36 -14.62
N GLN A 600 34.06 7.29 -14.77
CA GLN A 600 35.43 7.13 -14.29
C GLN A 600 35.49 7.13 -12.78
N GLY A 601 34.83 8.10 -12.14
CA GLY A 601 34.85 8.24 -10.69
C GLY A 601 34.18 7.08 -9.97
N ALA A 602 33.10 6.53 -10.50
CA ALA A 602 32.47 5.35 -9.93
C ALA A 602 33.39 4.13 -9.99
N LEU A 603 34.16 3.95 -11.08
CA LEU A 603 35.17 2.89 -11.18
C LEU A 603 36.28 3.06 -10.15
N ASP A 604 36.73 4.30 -9.91
CA ASP A 604 37.77 4.63 -8.93
C ASP A 604 37.27 4.53 -7.47
N ALA A 605 35.96 4.71 -7.26
CA ALA A 605 35.28 4.67 -5.97
C ALA A 605 34.83 3.28 -5.51
N THR A 606 35.38 2.23 -6.10
CA THR A 606 35.05 0.83 -5.76
C THR A 606 33.56 0.54 -5.95
N PRO A 607 33.11 0.35 -7.19
CA PRO A 607 31.72 0.02 -7.47
C PRO A 607 31.38 -1.40 -6.98
N ILE A 608 30.18 -1.56 -6.47
CA ILE A 608 29.65 -2.84 -5.95
C ILE A 608 28.27 -3.12 -6.53
N LEU A 609 27.95 -4.41 -6.65
CA LEU A 609 26.59 -4.86 -6.97
C LEU A 609 25.76 -5.02 -5.69
N LEU A 610 24.52 -4.62 -5.78
CA LEU A 610 23.50 -4.79 -4.76
C LEU A 610 22.44 -5.78 -5.22
N GLU A 611 22.00 -6.62 -4.30
CA GLU A 611 20.89 -7.55 -4.51
C GLU A 611 19.72 -7.21 -3.59
N PRO A 612 18.46 -7.38 -4.05
CA PRO A 612 17.30 -7.18 -3.20
C PRO A 612 17.21 -8.30 -2.17
N MET A 613 17.13 -7.92 -0.89
CA MET A 613 16.91 -8.81 0.24
C MET A 613 15.44 -8.84 0.60
N MET A 614 14.93 -10.04 0.83
CA MET A 614 13.56 -10.30 1.20
C MET A 614 13.50 -10.68 2.68
N LYS A 615 12.63 -10.02 3.43
CA LYS A 615 12.25 -10.45 4.77
C LYS A 615 11.26 -11.59 4.63
N VAL A 616 11.64 -12.76 5.07
CA VAL A 616 10.87 -13.99 4.97
C VAL A 616 10.45 -14.43 6.36
N GLU A 617 9.18 -14.73 6.55
CA GLU A 617 8.68 -15.39 7.76
C GLU A 617 8.04 -16.72 7.35
N ILE A 618 8.47 -17.79 8.02
CA ILE A 618 8.00 -19.13 7.77
C ILE A 618 7.34 -19.66 9.04
N THR A 619 6.12 -20.13 8.88
CA THR A 619 5.36 -20.82 9.92
C THR A 619 5.40 -22.31 9.64
N THR A 620 6.01 -23.10 10.53
CA THR A 620 6.20 -24.55 10.34
C THR A 620 5.99 -25.30 11.65
N PRO A 621 5.52 -26.56 11.61
CA PRO A 621 5.58 -27.45 12.78
C PRO A 621 7.03 -27.66 13.23
N GLU A 622 7.23 -27.85 14.54
CA GLU A 622 8.55 -28.03 15.14
C GLU A 622 9.34 -29.18 14.50
N ASP A 623 8.68 -30.26 14.10
CA ASP A 623 9.30 -31.43 13.45
C ASP A 623 10.07 -31.07 12.16
N TRP A 624 9.65 -30.02 11.45
CA TRP A 624 10.23 -29.58 10.17
C TRP A 624 11.16 -28.37 10.30
N MET A 625 11.30 -27.81 11.50
CA MET A 625 12.09 -26.60 11.74
C MET A 625 13.54 -26.75 11.26
N GLY A 626 14.16 -27.91 11.53
CA GLY A 626 15.53 -28.17 11.13
C GLY A 626 15.75 -28.18 9.61
N ASP A 627 14.81 -28.77 8.88
CA ASP A 627 14.85 -28.82 7.41
C ASP A 627 14.65 -27.45 6.80
N VAL A 628 13.72 -26.66 7.35
CA VAL A 628 13.46 -25.27 6.92
C VAL A 628 14.68 -24.38 7.15
N ILE A 629 15.30 -24.45 8.34
CA ILE A 629 16.52 -23.69 8.65
C ILE A 629 17.67 -24.11 7.74
N GLY A 630 17.83 -25.41 7.50
CA GLY A 630 18.84 -25.94 6.60
C GLY A 630 18.67 -25.46 5.16
N ASP A 631 17.43 -25.36 4.69
CA ASP A 631 17.13 -24.82 3.35
C ASP A 631 17.38 -23.32 3.25
N LEU A 632 16.95 -22.53 4.25
CA LEU A 632 17.24 -21.10 4.31
C LEU A 632 18.74 -20.79 4.29
N ASN A 633 19.53 -21.55 5.05
CA ASN A 633 20.98 -21.40 5.05
C ASN A 633 21.61 -21.72 3.67
N ARG A 634 21.10 -22.74 2.97
CA ARG A 634 21.51 -23.02 1.57
C ARG A 634 21.19 -21.88 0.63
N ARG A 635 20.11 -21.16 0.89
CA ARG A 635 19.65 -19.97 0.12
C ARG A 635 20.34 -18.67 0.54
N ARG A 636 21.41 -18.74 1.30
CA ARG A 636 22.13 -17.59 1.85
C ARG A 636 21.26 -16.73 2.80
N GLY A 637 20.25 -17.34 3.40
CA GLY A 637 19.40 -16.65 4.36
C GLY A 637 20.12 -16.41 5.69
N MET A 638 19.94 -15.23 6.22
CA MET A 638 20.34 -14.88 7.59
C MET A 638 19.11 -14.95 8.49
N ILE A 639 19.17 -15.79 9.51
CA ILE A 639 18.03 -15.95 10.43
C ILE A 639 18.09 -14.84 11.47
N ASP A 640 17.06 -14.00 11.49
CA ASP A 640 16.93 -12.88 12.43
C ASP A 640 16.35 -13.31 13.77
N GLY A 641 15.48 -14.34 13.77
CA GLY A 641 14.86 -14.81 14.99
C GLY A 641 13.96 -16.02 14.78
N MET A 642 13.61 -16.63 15.90
CA MET A 642 12.65 -17.73 15.97
C MET A 642 11.73 -17.48 17.15
N GLU A 643 10.45 -17.73 16.96
CA GLU A 643 9.42 -17.60 17.98
C GLU A 643 8.59 -18.89 18.09
N ASP A 644 8.12 -19.17 19.28
CA ASP A 644 7.19 -20.25 19.54
C ASP A 644 5.77 -19.78 19.21
N GLY A 645 5.16 -20.42 18.24
CA GLY A 645 3.73 -20.31 17.99
C GLY A 645 2.91 -21.29 18.84
N ASN A 646 1.62 -21.34 18.61
CA ASN A 646 0.74 -22.28 19.32
C ASN A 646 0.85 -23.72 18.77
N ALA A 647 0.55 -24.69 19.65
CA ALA A 647 0.40 -26.10 19.28
C ALA A 647 1.60 -26.75 18.56
N GLY A 648 2.83 -26.41 18.98
CA GLY A 648 4.05 -26.96 18.37
C GLY A 648 4.41 -26.35 17.01
N ILE A 649 3.90 -25.16 16.71
CA ILE A 649 4.29 -24.38 15.55
C ILE A 649 5.47 -23.50 15.92
N LYS A 650 6.42 -23.34 15.00
CA LYS A 650 7.56 -22.42 15.07
C LYS A 650 7.44 -21.36 13.98
N ILE A 651 7.80 -20.14 14.32
CA ILE A 651 7.87 -19.01 13.39
C ILE A 651 9.33 -18.66 13.21
N ILE A 652 9.83 -18.75 11.97
CA ILE A 652 11.23 -18.47 11.62
C ILE A 652 11.25 -17.22 10.78
N ARG A 653 12.04 -16.20 11.19
CA ARG A 653 12.27 -14.97 10.42
C ARG A 653 13.68 -14.98 9.88
N ALA A 654 13.81 -14.60 8.60
CA ALA A 654 15.09 -14.54 7.93
C ALA A 654 15.14 -13.44 6.86
N GLN A 655 16.35 -12.95 6.58
CA GLN A 655 16.65 -12.13 5.41
C GLN A 655 17.26 -13.04 4.35
N VAL A 656 16.62 -13.11 3.18
CA VAL A 656 17.05 -14.01 2.09
C VAL A 656 17.14 -13.23 0.78
N PRO A 657 18.20 -13.39 -0.03
CA PRO A 657 18.25 -12.77 -1.35
C PRO A 657 17.11 -13.25 -2.25
N LEU A 658 16.48 -12.33 -2.97
CA LEU A 658 15.36 -12.65 -3.87
C LEU A 658 15.73 -13.71 -4.91
N SER A 659 16.97 -13.67 -5.43
CA SER A 659 17.48 -14.65 -6.39
C SER A 659 17.43 -16.09 -5.90
N ALA A 660 17.48 -16.30 -4.58
CA ALA A 660 17.42 -17.60 -3.94
C ALA A 660 15.99 -18.05 -3.58
N MET A 661 15.01 -17.17 -3.73
CA MET A 661 13.61 -17.44 -3.35
C MET A 661 12.74 -17.94 -4.51
N PHE A 662 13.21 -17.89 -5.74
CA PHE A 662 12.46 -18.44 -6.87
C PHE A 662 12.16 -19.93 -6.66
N GLY A 663 10.90 -20.31 -6.82
CA GLY A 663 10.44 -21.67 -6.61
C GLY A 663 10.34 -22.12 -5.14
N TYR A 664 10.63 -21.25 -4.17
CA TYR A 664 10.64 -21.59 -2.74
C TYR A 664 9.32 -22.17 -2.24
N ALA A 665 8.18 -21.67 -2.73
CA ALA A 665 6.86 -22.20 -2.36
C ALA A 665 6.73 -23.72 -2.61
N THR A 666 7.24 -24.17 -3.76
CA THR A 666 7.21 -25.58 -4.14
C THR A 666 8.17 -26.42 -3.28
N ASP A 667 9.37 -25.88 -3.05
CA ASP A 667 10.38 -26.57 -2.24
C ASP A 667 9.94 -26.69 -0.78
N LEU A 668 9.39 -25.63 -0.20
CA LEU A 668 8.86 -25.62 1.17
C LEU A 668 7.70 -26.63 1.32
N ARG A 669 6.74 -26.64 0.37
CA ARG A 669 5.62 -27.59 0.39
C ARG A 669 6.12 -29.04 0.32
N SER A 670 7.10 -29.30 -0.54
CA SER A 670 7.69 -30.64 -0.69
C SER A 670 8.44 -31.07 0.57
N ALA A 671 9.23 -30.19 1.16
CA ALA A 671 10.00 -30.46 2.37
C ALA A 671 9.12 -30.68 3.61
N THR A 672 7.99 -29.99 3.71
CA THR A 672 7.12 -30.00 4.90
C THR A 672 5.79 -30.71 4.69
N GLN A 673 5.64 -31.44 3.61
CA GLN A 673 4.39 -32.16 3.23
C GLN A 673 3.17 -31.20 3.21
N GLY A 674 3.39 -29.96 2.80
CA GLY A 674 2.35 -28.93 2.73
C GLY A 674 1.94 -28.33 4.07
N ARG A 675 2.66 -28.62 5.16
CA ARG A 675 2.31 -28.16 6.52
C ARG A 675 2.91 -26.80 6.90
N ALA A 676 3.91 -26.34 6.17
CA ALA A 676 4.47 -25.00 6.36
C ALA A 676 3.90 -24.00 5.38
N SER A 677 3.81 -22.75 5.83
CA SER A 677 3.49 -21.59 5.01
C SER A 677 4.59 -20.55 5.15
N TYR A 678 4.72 -19.67 4.18
CA TYR A 678 5.65 -18.54 4.27
C TYR A 678 5.01 -17.28 3.71
N SER A 679 5.52 -16.15 4.17
CA SER A 679 5.33 -14.84 3.56
C SER A 679 6.68 -14.20 3.29
N MET A 680 6.73 -13.32 2.31
CA MET A 680 7.95 -12.66 1.89
C MET A 680 7.64 -11.24 1.47
N GLU A 681 8.46 -10.26 1.92
CA GLU A 681 8.37 -8.86 1.52
C GLU A 681 9.76 -8.30 1.21
N PHE A 682 9.83 -7.30 0.33
CA PHE A 682 11.08 -6.59 0.08
C PHE A 682 11.53 -5.85 1.35
N SER A 683 12.79 -6.00 1.71
CA SER A 683 13.41 -5.33 2.85
C SER A 683 14.29 -4.17 2.39
N GLU A 684 15.39 -4.50 1.76
CA GLU A 684 16.40 -3.53 1.33
C GLU A 684 17.28 -4.08 0.22
N TYR A 685 18.09 -3.23 -0.38
CA TYR A 685 19.19 -3.64 -1.24
C TYR A 685 20.46 -3.81 -0.38
N ALA A 686 21.08 -4.99 -0.44
CA ALA A 686 22.30 -5.30 0.28
C ALA A 686 23.45 -5.64 -0.67
N GLU A 687 24.67 -5.44 -0.20
CA GLU A 687 25.87 -5.76 -0.96
C GLU A 687 25.96 -7.26 -1.25
N MET A 688 26.17 -7.58 -2.51
CA MET A 688 26.30 -8.95 -2.98
C MET A 688 27.68 -9.53 -2.67
N PRO A 689 27.79 -10.81 -2.23
CA PRO A 689 29.07 -11.48 -2.06
C PRO A 689 29.89 -11.53 -3.36
N LYS A 690 31.21 -11.30 -3.24
CA LYS A 690 32.12 -11.19 -4.40
C LYS A 690 32.04 -12.38 -5.37
N ASN A 691 31.94 -13.60 -4.85
CA ASN A 691 31.83 -14.81 -5.67
C ASN A 691 30.56 -14.87 -6.51
N VAL A 692 29.49 -14.23 -6.06
CA VAL A 692 28.21 -14.13 -6.79
C VAL A 692 28.28 -12.97 -7.79
N THR A 693 28.84 -11.83 -7.36
CA THR A 693 29.10 -10.67 -8.23
C THR A 693 29.90 -11.07 -9.45
N ASP A 694 31.02 -11.79 -9.28
CA ASP A 694 31.89 -12.23 -10.36
C ASP A 694 31.16 -13.13 -11.40
N LYS A 695 30.24 -13.97 -10.93
CA LYS A 695 29.39 -14.79 -11.83
C LYS A 695 28.43 -13.95 -12.65
N ILE A 696 27.74 -13.00 -12.02
CA ILE A 696 26.77 -12.15 -12.71
C ILE A 696 27.46 -11.26 -13.75
N ILE A 697 28.61 -10.71 -13.38
CA ILE A 697 29.43 -9.92 -14.35
C ILE A 697 29.85 -10.81 -15.53
N ALA A 698 30.28 -12.04 -15.29
CA ALA A 698 30.71 -12.97 -16.35
C ALA A 698 29.56 -13.44 -17.26
N GLU A 699 28.35 -13.50 -16.76
CA GLU A 699 27.15 -13.88 -17.54
C GLU A 699 26.64 -12.73 -18.44
N ARG A 700 27.04 -11.49 -18.15
CA ARG A 700 26.54 -10.30 -18.85
C ARG A 700 27.55 -9.66 -19.81
N ILE A 701 28.85 -9.96 -19.66
CA ILE A 701 29.91 -9.61 -20.61
C ILE A 701 30.05 -10.73 -21.64
#